data_37588b95842b4a5b686345995504c5ea
#
_entry.id   37588b95842b4a5b686345995504c5ea
#
_cell.length_a   1.000
_cell.length_b   1.000
_cell.length_c   1.000
_cell.angle_alpha   90.00
_cell.angle_beta   90.00
_cell.angle_gamma   90.00
#
_symmetry.space_group_name_H-M   'P 1'
#
loop_
_entity.id
_entity.type
_entity.pdbx_description
1 polymer ?
#
loop_
_entity_poly.entity_id
_entity_poly.type
_entity_poly.pdbx_seq_one_letter_code
_entity_poly.pdbx_strand_id
1 'polypeptide(L)'
;MLKVQTEKGKIYSFIRDKWLVCTPEEEVRQNLVCWLVNECGYPLENMMEEYKNQYSDGRGVRKTRADIVIFRTREEKEKNYNAYIVVECKAENVKIRKEDFYQGTEYAQNLRAQFLILHNSRETNFYAIDMDKIPNKDDAFTQIVGIPNYSDIYDEKKVEDIKNKTKIFTREEFTSLLLRCHNIIRNNDKLSPEAAFDEISKILFIKIDFERRFKGTQVFTLDQFVKQEADYERFTRPTMRKQGIDKSYMQVLFDNTKLAYENDHLFEENEMIKIRENSFKSILTLLEKYNLSDTSDDVKGIAFEQFLGRTFRGELGQFFTPRTVVDFMTEILDPQEGELICDPCCGSGGFLIKAFDYVKEKIESDIQAQKDRFKTQLMSKHPEEMTEDQQIELNAQIDRVFKQLNSELEHVHGEKGDYYSRLDNLSYRSIYGTDANPRMARTSKMNMIMHGDGHGGVHHHDGLININGIFENHFDVILTNPPFGANVGKDQTIDEDDLERDEKRIAYYTDLYGTPYKKQLDDLKRRAQGLTVNGEKKDKERLLLNLYETGKMSTLTEVLFIERCLRLLKPGGRMGIVLPEGVLNNSNLQKVREYFEGKAKLILICSIPQDVFIKAGATVKPSLVFMKKFTDEEEKQYRSVVRKARNTVDAKYAPEIKELNDAYERKEIKHKSVYNSKLKEIETKKQEEMKPLIKKGFDYPVPIAKVDKAGITTTGGECDNELKDVLLEFRMYNTENPLWHKSTPNWDYSMNDDLRIIRSDNTNTVFLEE
;
A
#
# COMPACT_ATOMS: atom_id res chain seq x y z
N MET A 1 8.99 -34.61 25.67
CA MET A 1 8.70 -33.69 24.56
C MET A 1 8.71 -34.48 23.26
N LEU A 2 7.58 -34.50 22.58
CA LEU A 2 7.43 -35.20 21.31
C LEU A 2 8.20 -34.45 20.23
N LYS A 3 8.95 -35.15 19.39
CA LYS A 3 9.65 -34.52 18.27
C LYS A 3 9.37 -35.28 16.99
N VAL A 4 9.16 -34.57 15.91
CA VAL A 4 8.99 -35.18 14.60
C VAL A 4 10.17 -36.12 14.31
N GLN A 5 9.86 -37.33 13.86
CA GLN A 5 10.84 -38.35 13.49
C GLN A 5 10.76 -38.57 11.98
N THR A 6 11.88 -38.44 11.31
CA THR A 6 12.00 -38.68 9.87
C THR A 6 13.10 -39.69 9.59
N GLU A 7 12.85 -40.63 8.70
CA GLU A 7 13.85 -41.62 8.26
C GLU A 7 13.60 -41.99 6.79
N LYS A 8 14.59 -41.82 5.93
CA LYS A 8 14.60 -42.28 4.53
C LYS A 8 13.35 -41.82 3.72
N GLY A 9 12.99 -40.55 3.83
CA GLY A 9 11.82 -39.99 3.12
C GLY A 9 10.47 -40.38 3.74
N LYS A 10 10.47 -40.91 4.95
CA LYS A 10 9.27 -41.22 5.73
C LYS A 10 9.24 -40.38 7.00
N ILE A 11 8.04 -40.10 7.49
CA ILE A 11 7.75 -39.40 8.73
C ILE A 11 6.88 -40.28 9.60
N TYR A 12 7.16 -40.28 10.90
CA TYR A 12 6.42 -41.11 11.84
C TYR A 12 5.14 -40.41 12.31
N SER A 13 3.99 -41.02 12.03
CA SER A 13 2.71 -40.56 12.59
C SER A 13 2.53 -41.12 13.99
N PHE A 14 2.56 -40.26 15.00
CA PHE A 14 2.35 -40.63 16.40
C PHE A 14 0.91 -41.05 16.69
N ILE A 15 -0.07 -40.57 15.92
CA ILE A 15 -1.49 -40.90 16.08
C ILE A 15 -1.79 -42.30 15.52
N ARG A 16 -1.17 -42.65 14.38
CA ARG A 16 -1.37 -43.95 13.71
C ARG A 16 -0.38 -45.01 14.10
N ASP A 17 0.63 -44.68 14.88
CA ASP A 17 1.71 -45.55 15.29
C ASP A 17 2.39 -46.28 14.10
N LYS A 18 2.70 -45.52 13.02
CA LYS A 18 3.33 -46.05 11.81
C LYS A 18 4.11 -44.99 11.04
N TRP A 19 5.05 -45.48 10.23
CA TRP A 19 5.77 -44.66 9.27
C TRP A 19 4.89 -44.35 8.06
N LEU A 20 4.71 -43.05 7.77
CA LEU A 20 4.03 -42.55 6.60
C LEU A 20 5.07 -41.96 5.65
N VAL A 21 4.63 -41.69 4.46
CA VAL A 21 5.37 -40.96 3.46
C VAL A 21 5.53 -39.53 3.92
N CYS A 22 6.73 -38.98 3.94
CA CYS A 22 7.00 -37.60 4.28
C CYS A 22 6.61 -36.68 3.11
N THR A 23 5.31 -36.37 3.00
CA THR A 23 4.86 -35.29 2.12
C THR A 23 4.96 -33.96 2.87
N PRO A 24 5.05 -32.79 2.17
CA PRO A 24 5.07 -31.49 2.83
C PRO A 24 3.85 -31.24 3.72
N GLU A 25 2.68 -31.68 3.29
CA GLU A 25 1.47 -31.61 4.10
C GLU A 25 1.52 -32.52 5.32
N GLU A 26 2.14 -33.72 5.19
CA GLU A 26 2.33 -34.62 6.30
C GLU A 26 3.37 -34.10 7.30
N GLU A 27 4.42 -33.44 6.84
CA GLU A 27 5.41 -32.76 7.69
C GLU A 27 4.74 -31.64 8.51
N VAL A 28 3.94 -30.80 7.87
CA VAL A 28 3.12 -29.76 8.53
C VAL A 28 2.20 -30.41 9.57
N ARG A 29 1.52 -31.49 9.20
CA ARG A 29 0.60 -32.23 10.10
C ARG A 29 1.31 -32.76 11.33
N GLN A 30 2.44 -33.45 11.18
CA GLN A 30 3.15 -34.03 12.30
C GLN A 30 3.84 -32.98 13.20
N ASN A 31 4.30 -31.87 12.63
CA ASN A 31 4.76 -30.71 13.41
C ASN A 31 3.63 -30.12 14.27
N LEU A 32 2.44 -29.97 13.69
CA LEU A 32 1.27 -29.49 14.43
C LEU A 32 0.83 -30.49 15.51
N VAL A 33 0.89 -31.79 15.27
CA VAL A 33 0.63 -32.83 16.30
C VAL A 33 1.62 -32.69 17.45
N CYS A 34 2.91 -32.51 17.17
CA CYS A 34 3.91 -32.28 18.22
C CYS A 34 3.60 -31.02 19.05
N TRP A 35 3.18 -29.93 18.42
CA TRP A 35 2.79 -28.70 19.09
C TRP A 35 1.52 -28.89 19.95
N LEU A 36 0.48 -29.54 19.42
CA LEU A 36 -0.75 -29.84 20.14
C LEU A 36 -0.50 -30.67 21.42
N VAL A 37 0.45 -31.63 21.35
CA VAL A 37 0.81 -32.46 22.50
C VAL A 37 1.71 -31.71 23.49
N ASN A 38 2.77 -31.07 22.99
CA ASN A 38 3.81 -30.50 23.86
C ASN A 38 3.38 -29.18 24.51
N GLU A 39 2.73 -28.28 23.73
CA GLU A 39 2.40 -26.93 24.18
C GLU A 39 0.95 -26.82 24.65
N CYS A 40 0.02 -27.54 23.99
CA CYS A 40 -1.41 -27.49 24.36
C CYS A 40 -1.85 -28.65 25.27
N GLY A 41 -1.03 -29.68 25.42
CA GLY A 41 -1.27 -30.80 26.35
C GLY A 41 -2.30 -31.84 25.87
N TYR A 42 -2.73 -31.81 24.61
CA TYR A 42 -3.72 -32.77 24.08
C TYR A 42 -3.13 -34.20 23.99
N PRO A 43 -3.80 -35.21 24.56
CA PRO A 43 -3.33 -36.60 24.50
C PRO A 43 -3.47 -37.17 23.08
N LEU A 44 -2.46 -37.91 22.59
CA LEU A 44 -2.51 -38.57 21.29
C LEU A 44 -3.67 -39.58 21.20
N GLU A 45 -4.03 -40.22 22.30
CA GLU A 45 -5.14 -41.17 22.35
C GLU A 45 -6.50 -40.53 22.04
N ASN A 46 -6.64 -39.24 22.21
CA ASN A 46 -7.86 -38.46 21.87
C ASN A 46 -7.88 -37.96 20.44
N MET A 47 -6.85 -38.19 19.64
CA MET A 47 -6.71 -37.69 18.27
C MET A 47 -7.02 -38.77 17.23
N MET A 48 -7.53 -38.38 16.07
CA MET A 48 -7.66 -39.22 14.87
C MET A 48 -7.11 -38.48 13.67
N GLU A 49 -6.30 -39.14 12.85
CA GLU A 49 -5.86 -38.62 11.55
C GLU A 49 -6.70 -39.17 10.42
N GLU A 50 -6.83 -38.35 9.36
CA GLU A 50 -7.55 -38.71 8.12
C GLU A 50 -8.97 -39.25 8.38
N TYR A 51 -9.68 -38.57 9.23
CA TYR A 51 -11.04 -38.93 9.56
C TYR A 51 -11.97 -38.88 8.34
N LYS A 52 -12.55 -40.04 7.99
CA LYS A 52 -13.45 -40.19 6.85
C LYS A 52 -14.89 -40.19 7.33
N ASN A 53 -15.68 -39.22 6.92
CA ASN A 53 -17.12 -39.21 7.13
C ASN A 53 -17.87 -39.46 5.82
N GLN A 54 -18.95 -40.26 5.89
CA GLN A 54 -19.83 -40.48 4.76
C GLN A 54 -21.23 -40.00 5.17
N TYR A 55 -21.74 -39.00 4.48
CA TYR A 55 -23.12 -38.54 4.68
C TYR A 55 -23.87 -38.47 3.36
N SER A 56 -25.20 -38.62 3.43
CA SER A 56 -26.08 -38.53 2.27
C SER A 56 -26.88 -37.24 2.38
N ASP A 57 -26.79 -36.37 1.38
CA ASP A 57 -27.52 -35.09 1.30
C ASP A 57 -28.73 -35.14 0.35
N GLY A 58 -29.20 -36.33 -0.02
CA GLY A 58 -30.29 -36.52 -0.98
C GLY A 58 -29.87 -36.37 -2.45
N ARG A 59 -28.61 -35.95 -2.73
CA ARG A 59 -28.02 -35.84 -4.09
C ARG A 59 -26.92 -36.87 -4.33
N GLY A 60 -26.58 -37.70 -3.33
CA GLY A 60 -25.54 -38.71 -3.39
C GLY A 60 -24.77 -38.85 -2.09
N VAL A 61 -23.88 -39.88 -2.01
CA VAL A 61 -22.98 -40.08 -0.88
C VAL A 61 -21.70 -39.27 -1.11
N ARG A 62 -21.51 -38.24 -0.33
CA ARG A 62 -20.23 -37.48 -0.31
C ARG A 62 -19.29 -38.10 0.73
N LYS A 63 -18.05 -38.29 0.35
CA LYS A 63 -16.96 -38.68 1.25
C LYS A 63 -16.14 -37.46 1.56
N THR A 64 -16.09 -37.08 2.83
CA THR A 64 -15.29 -35.96 3.32
C THR A 64 -14.18 -36.52 4.22
N ARG A 65 -13.02 -35.84 4.26
CA ARG A 65 -11.86 -36.27 5.02
C ARG A 65 -11.26 -35.06 5.73
N ALA A 66 -11.24 -35.09 7.06
CA ALA A 66 -10.55 -34.11 7.87
C ALA A 66 -9.14 -34.63 8.23
N ASP A 67 -8.13 -33.76 8.25
CA ASP A 67 -6.74 -34.14 8.49
C ASP A 67 -6.52 -34.64 9.90
N ILE A 68 -6.96 -33.87 10.91
CA ILE A 68 -6.92 -34.29 12.32
C ILE A 68 -8.27 -33.92 12.96
N VAL A 69 -8.77 -34.84 13.80
CA VAL A 69 -9.93 -34.59 14.66
C VAL A 69 -9.53 -34.91 16.09
N ILE A 70 -9.82 -33.98 17.00
CA ILE A 70 -9.47 -34.09 18.43
C ILE A 70 -10.77 -34.16 19.24
N PHE A 71 -10.83 -35.16 20.11
CA PHE A 71 -11.94 -35.36 21.03
C PHE A 71 -11.54 -34.99 22.46
N ARG A 72 -12.48 -34.67 23.32
CA ARG A 72 -12.18 -34.39 24.75
C ARG A 72 -11.74 -35.60 25.49
N THR A 73 -12.35 -36.78 25.17
CA THR A 73 -12.07 -38.05 25.80
C THR A 73 -11.89 -39.15 24.77
N ARG A 74 -11.27 -40.25 25.19
CA ARG A 74 -11.17 -41.47 24.41
C ARG A 74 -12.53 -42.09 24.11
N GLU A 75 -13.49 -42.01 25.05
CA GLU A 75 -14.84 -42.55 24.86
C GLU A 75 -15.60 -41.77 23.76
N GLU A 76 -15.46 -40.46 23.70
CA GLU A 76 -16.04 -39.62 22.60
C GLU A 76 -15.43 -40.01 21.27
N LYS A 77 -14.10 -40.26 21.22
CA LYS A 77 -13.41 -40.73 20.03
C LYS A 77 -13.95 -42.08 19.56
N GLU A 78 -14.10 -43.06 20.46
CA GLU A 78 -14.63 -44.39 20.13
C GLU A 78 -16.08 -44.34 19.62
N LYS A 79 -16.88 -43.40 20.13
CA LYS A 79 -18.26 -43.18 19.70
C LYS A 79 -18.36 -42.31 18.45
N ASN A 80 -17.27 -41.71 17.98
CA ASN A 80 -17.26 -40.77 16.86
C ASN A 80 -18.29 -39.61 17.00
N TYR A 81 -18.40 -39.03 18.18
CA TYR A 81 -19.43 -38.07 18.50
C TYR A 81 -18.83 -36.86 19.23
N ASN A 82 -19.30 -35.64 18.86
CA ASN A 82 -18.89 -34.37 19.48
C ASN A 82 -17.37 -34.14 19.45
N ALA A 83 -16.79 -34.01 18.26
CA ALA A 83 -15.40 -33.56 18.13
C ALA A 83 -15.19 -32.24 18.88
N TYR A 84 -14.04 -32.09 19.50
CA TYR A 84 -13.71 -30.84 20.18
C TYR A 84 -13.04 -29.85 19.22
N ILE A 85 -12.06 -30.33 18.47
CA ILE A 85 -11.33 -29.54 17.45
C ILE A 85 -11.26 -30.32 16.16
N VAL A 86 -11.48 -29.63 15.04
CA VAL A 86 -11.18 -30.12 13.69
C VAL A 86 -9.97 -29.33 13.15
N VAL A 87 -9.09 -30.03 12.47
CA VAL A 87 -7.89 -29.45 11.87
C VAL A 87 -7.84 -29.77 10.39
N GLU A 88 -7.54 -28.79 9.58
CA GLU A 88 -7.19 -28.91 8.17
C GLU A 88 -5.77 -28.38 7.96
N CYS A 89 -4.89 -29.19 7.40
CA CYS A 89 -3.50 -28.85 7.12
C CYS A 89 -3.32 -28.62 5.61
N LYS A 90 -2.47 -27.66 5.26
CA LYS A 90 -1.99 -27.47 3.89
C LYS A 90 -0.46 -27.51 3.92
N ALA A 91 0.14 -27.82 2.80
CA ALA A 91 1.59 -27.70 2.67
C ALA A 91 2.05 -26.27 2.97
N GLU A 92 3.24 -26.11 3.53
CA GLU A 92 3.79 -24.82 3.99
C GLU A 92 3.73 -23.70 2.94
N ASN A 93 3.85 -24.09 1.68
CA ASN A 93 3.85 -23.19 0.52
C ASN A 93 2.46 -22.89 -0.06
N VAL A 94 1.41 -23.41 0.51
CA VAL A 94 0.01 -23.17 0.08
C VAL A 94 -0.61 -22.14 0.99
N LYS A 95 -0.97 -20.99 0.44
CA LYS A 95 -1.71 -19.94 1.19
C LYS A 95 -3.08 -20.47 1.59
N ILE A 96 -3.45 -20.26 2.85
CA ILE A 96 -4.80 -20.60 3.35
C ILE A 96 -5.80 -19.64 2.71
N ARG A 97 -6.78 -20.18 1.95
CA ARG A 97 -7.80 -19.39 1.23
C ARG A 97 -9.19 -19.56 1.88
N LYS A 98 -10.11 -18.70 1.49
CA LYS A 98 -11.54 -18.83 1.91
C LYS A 98 -12.15 -20.18 1.54
N GLU A 99 -11.73 -20.77 0.41
CA GLU A 99 -12.17 -22.08 -0.04
C GLU A 99 -11.72 -23.20 0.92
N ASP A 100 -10.52 -23.10 1.46
CA ASP A 100 -9.99 -24.01 2.49
C ASP A 100 -10.81 -23.86 3.78
N PHE A 101 -11.22 -22.64 4.11
CA PHE A 101 -12.12 -22.33 5.20
C PHE A 101 -13.49 -23.03 5.02
N TYR A 102 -14.10 -22.97 3.82
CA TYR A 102 -15.39 -23.64 3.56
C TYR A 102 -15.31 -25.15 3.72
N GLN A 103 -14.21 -25.77 3.29
CA GLN A 103 -13.99 -27.20 3.46
C GLN A 103 -13.87 -27.58 4.94
N GLY A 104 -13.01 -26.91 5.69
CA GLY A 104 -12.83 -27.14 7.13
C GLY A 104 -14.11 -26.84 7.95
N THR A 105 -14.86 -25.80 7.58
CA THR A 105 -16.13 -25.46 8.26
C THR A 105 -17.21 -26.53 8.04
N GLU A 106 -17.28 -27.14 6.85
CA GLU A 106 -18.22 -28.21 6.56
C GLU A 106 -17.94 -29.45 7.42
N TYR A 107 -16.65 -29.77 7.63
CA TYR A 107 -16.26 -30.86 8.52
C TYR A 107 -16.59 -30.57 9.98
N ALA A 108 -16.24 -29.37 10.42
CA ALA A 108 -16.49 -28.93 11.80
C ALA A 108 -17.97 -28.91 12.15
N GLN A 109 -18.84 -28.50 11.22
CA GLN A 109 -20.30 -28.55 11.39
C GLN A 109 -20.83 -29.97 11.49
N ASN A 110 -20.39 -30.86 10.58
CA ASN A 110 -20.82 -32.25 10.57
C ASN A 110 -20.41 -33.01 11.84
N LEU A 111 -19.26 -32.68 12.42
CA LEU A 111 -18.72 -33.27 13.64
C LEU A 111 -19.13 -32.51 14.92
N ARG A 112 -19.91 -31.44 14.79
CA ARG A 112 -20.30 -30.52 15.88
C ARG A 112 -19.10 -30.04 16.70
N ALA A 113 -17.99 -29.73 16.04
CA ALA A 113 -16.78 -29.28 16.68
C ALA A 113 -16.95 -27.89 17.32
N GLN A 114 -16.24 -27.64 18.41
CA GLN A 114 -16.22 -26.30 19.05
C GLN A 114 -15.15 -25.38 18.49
N PHE A 115 -14.11 -25.96 17.91
CA PHE A 115 -12.99 -25.22 17.35
C PHE A 115 -12.59 -25.80 15.98
N LEU A 116 -12.05 -24.92 15.13
CA LEU A 116 -11.44 -25.30 13.85
C LEU A 116 -10.04 -24.66 13.78
N ILE A 117 -9.06 -25.43 13.28
CA ILE A 117 -7.70 -24.96 12.99
C ILE A 117 -7.43 -25.14 11.51
N LEU A 118 -6.99 -24.09 10.85
CA LEU A 118 -6.42 -24.12 9.51
C LEU A 118 -4.92 -23.82 9.62
N HIS A 119 -4.05 -24.70 9.14
CA HIS A 119 -2.62 -24.59 9.40
C HIS A 119 -1.77 -24.97 8.18
N ASN A 120 -0.68 -24.21 7.92
CA ASN A 120 0.30 -24.51 6.88
C ASN A 120 1.76 -24.26 7.32
N SER A 121 2.07 -24.28 8.61
CA SER A 121 3.35 -23.93 9.24
C SER A 121 3.75 -22.45 9.19
N ARG A 122 3.36 -21.69 8.17
CA ARG A 122 3.58 -20.23 8.07
C ARG A 122 2.46 -19.44 8.71
N GLU A 123 1.26 -19.99 8.61
CA GLU A 123 0.03 -19.36 9.07
C GLU A 123 -0.83 -20.38 9.80
N THR A 124 -1.36 -20.01 10.97
CA THR A 124 -2.32 -20.81 11.73
C THR A 124 -3.52 -19.97 12.06
N ASN A 125 -4.67 -20.36 11.52
CA ASN A 125 -5.93 -19.67 11.76
C ASN A 125 -6.80 -20.54 12.68
N PHE A 126 -7.17 -20.00 13.83
CA PHE A 126 -8.04 -20.65 14.82
C PHE A 126 -9.43 -20.04 14.76
N TYR A 127 -10.46 -20.88 14.86
CA TYR A 127 -11.85 -20.44 14.86
C TYR A 127 -12.62 -21.08 16.01
N ALA A 128 -13.41 -20.27 16.71
CA ALA A 128 -14.47 -20.75 17.59
C ALA A 128 -15.76 -20.91 16.80
N ILE A 129 -16.52 -21.97 17.06
CA ILE A 129 -17.72 -22.33 16.32
C ILE A 129 -18.93 -22.15 17.24
N ASP A 130 -19.87 -21.33 16.80
CA ASP A 130 -21.18 -21.13 17.43
C ASP A 130 -22.22 -21.96 16.65
N MET A 131 -22.60 -23.10 17.22
CA MET A 131 -23.50 -24.05 16.58
C MET A 131 -24.92 -23.50 16.41
N ASP A 132 -25.33 -22.54 17.23
CA ASP A 132 -26.66 -21.94 17.18
C ASP A 132 -26.82 -20.99 15.99
N LYS A 133 -25.73 -20.48 15.45
CA LYS A 133 -25.71 -19.58 14.29
C LYS A 133 -25.48 -20.28 12.94
N ILE A 134 -25.42 -21.58 12.91
CA ILE A 134 -25.03 -22.37 11.71
C ILE A 134 -25.83 -22.11 10.43
N PRO A 135 -27.09 -21.66 10.39
CA PRO A 135 -27.70 -21.30 9.12
C PRO A 135 -26.96 -20.20 8.37
N ASN A 136 -26.27 -19.30 9.08
CA ASN A 136 -25.42 -18.26 8.51
C ASN A 136 -23.94 -18.59 8.77
N LYS A 137 -23.27 -19.17 7.76
CA LYS A 137 -21.89 -19.65 7.89
C LYS A 137 -20.91 -18.56 8.31
N ASP A 138 -21.11 -17.32 7.85
CA ASP A 138 -20.21 -16.22 8.16
C ASP A 138 -20.27 -15.78 9.63
N ASP A 139 -21.44 -15.92 10.27
CA ASP A 139 -21.66 -15.55 11.69
C ASP A 139 -21.37 -16.69 12.66
N ALA A 140 -21.31 -17.93 12.18
CA ALA A 140 -21.09 -19.12 13.01
C ALA A 140 -19.62 -19.36 13.37
N PHE A 141 -18.67 -18.81 12.59
CA PHE A 141 -17.25 -19.02 12.75
C PHE A 141 -16.57 -17.71 13.14
N THR A 142 -16.14 -17.63 14.40
CA THR A 142 -15.39 -16.47 14.90
C THR A 142 -13.90 -16.82 14.92
N GLN A 143 -13.07 -16.08 14.20
CA GLN A 143 -11.62 -16.27 14.25
C GLN A 143 -11.08 -15.84 15.60
N ILE A 144 -10.22 -16.69 16.19
CA ILE A 144 -9.62 -16.52 17.52
C ILE A 144 -8.11 -16.72 17.43
N VAL A 145 -7.35 -16.28 18.44
CA VAL A 145 -5.86 -16.33 18.40
C VAL A 145 -5.29 -17.69 18.81
N GLY A 146 -6.08 -18.53 19.47
CA GLY A 146 -5.61 -19.84 19.96
C GLY A 146 -6.74 -20.71 20.45
N ILE A 147 -6.39 -21.90 20.89
CA ILE A 147 -7.30 -22.90 21.45
C ILE A 147 -7.03 -23.07 22.96
N PRO A 148 -8.00 -23.58 23.75
CA PRO A 148 -7.76 -23.90 25.16
C PRO A 148 -6.68 -24.98 25.31
N ASN A 149 -5.87 -24.89 26.36
CA ASN A 149 -5.03 -26.01 26.77
C ASN A 149 -5.91 -27.17 27.23
N TYR A 150 -5.44 -28.40 27.07
CA TYR A 150 -6.22 -29.60 27.46
C TYR A 150 -6.60 -29.62 28.94
N SER A 151 -5.78 -29.05 29.83
CA SER A 151 -6.11 -28.88 31.25
C SER A 151 -7.33 -27.99 31.51
N ASP A 152 -7.67 -27.12 30.58
CA ASP A 152 -8.68 -26.06 30.75
C ASP A 152 -9.99 -26.34 29.98
N ILE A 153 -10.06 -27.45 29.20
CA ILE A 153 -11.22 -27.75 28.33
C ILE A 153 -12.53 -27.99 29.08
N TYR A 154 -12.49 -28.29 30.38
CA TYR A 154 -13.65 -28.50 31.25
C TYR A 154 -13.97 -27.28 32.11
N ASP A 155 -13.14 -26.24 32.10
CA ASP A 155 -13.40 -24.96 32.75
C ASP A 155 -14.16 -24.05 31.78
N GLU A 156 -15.50 -24.07 31.87
CA GLU A 156 -16.36 -23.30 30.97
C GLU A 156 -16.00 -21.81 30.98
N LYS A 157 -15.60 -21.25 32.11
CA LYS A 157 -15.21 -19.85 32.21
C LYS A 157 -13.91 -19.57 31.45
N LYS A 158 -12.91 -20.42 31.54
CA LYS A 158 -11.66 -20.29 30.79
C LYS A 158 -11.87 -20.51 29.29
N VAL A 159 -12.68 -21.48 28.88
CA VAL A 159 -13.04 -21.74 27.50
C VAL A 159 -13.80 -20.54 26.93
N GLU A 160 -14.76 -19.98 27.67
CA GLU A 160 -15.48 -18.79 27.26
C GLU A 160 -14.57 -17.54 27.22
N ASP A 161 -13.66 -17.42 28.17
CA ASP A 161 -12.62 -16.39 28.18
C ASP A 161 -11.73 -16.49 26.93
N ILE A 162 -11.35 -17.68 26.47
CA ILE A 162 -10.57 -17.90 25.26
C ILE A 162 -11.40 -17.54 24.02
N LYS A 163 -12.63 -18.01 23.93
CA LYS A 163 -13.56 -17.62 22.86
C LYS A 163 -13.79 -16.11 22.78
N ASN A 164 -13.75 -15.42 23.90
CA ASN A 164 -14.00 -13.98 24.01
C ASN A 164 -12.74 -13.12 24.06
N LYS A 165 -11.61 -13.65 24.59
CA LYS A 165 -10.33 -12.90 24.74
C LYS A 165 -9.43 -12.96 23.53
N THR A 166 -9.64 -13.91 22.64
CA THR A 166 -8.71 -14.22 21.54
C THR A 166 -9.28 -13.90 20.17
N LYS A 167 -10.04 -12.82 20.07
CA LYS A 167 -10.51 -12.36 18.77
C LYS A 167 -9.36 -11.77 17.97
N ILE A 168 -9.14 -12.27 16.74
CA ILE A 168 -8.54 -11.46 15.69
C ILE A 168 -9.47 -10.27 15.48
N PHE A 169 -8.89 -9.09 15.45
CA PHE A 169 -9.64 -7.85 15.32
C PHE A 169 -10.62 -7.88 14.16
N THR A 170 -11.88 -7.55 14.43
CA THR A 170 -12.64 -6.85 13.41
C THR A 170 -12.07 -5.43 13.28
N ARG A 171 -12.16 -4.83 12.08
CA ARG A 171 -11.74 -3.43 11.83
C ARG A 171 -12.25 -2.48 12.92
N GLU A 172 -13.51 -2.67 13.34
CA GLU A 172 -14.16 -1.82 14.32
C GLU A 172 -13.61 -2.01 15.73
N GLU A 173 -13.26 -3.23 16.11
CA GLU A 173 -12.67 -3.52 17.43
C GLU A 173 -11.28 -2.89 17.54
N PHE A 174 -10.43 -2.98 16.53
CA PHE A 174 -9.09 -2.37 16.55
C PHE A 174 -9.17 -0.83 16.55
N THR A 175 -10.04 -0.26 15.73
CA THR A 175 -10.29 1.18 15.76
C THR A 175 -10.78 1.65 17.13
N SER A 176 -11.71 0.91 17.76
CA SER A 176 -12.21 1.21 19.11
C SER A 176 -11.10 1.09 20.15
N LEU A 177 -10.23 0.09 20.02
CA LEU A 177 -9.08 -0.11 20.91
C LEU A 177 -8.09 1.06 20.82
N LEU A 178 -7.72 1.47 19.62
CA LEU A 178 -6.83 2.61 19.40
C LEU A 178 -7.42 3.91 19.97
N LEU A 179 -8.73 4.12 19.84
CA LEU A 179 -9.42 5.25 20.46
C LEU A 179 -9.37 5.19 22.01
N ARG A 180 -9.48 4.01 22.61
CA ARG A 180 -9.31 3.83 24.06
C ARG A 180 -7.89 4.16 24.50
N CYS A 181 -6.88 3.70 23.77
CA CYS A 181 -5.46 4.05 24.00
C CYS A 181 -5.25 5.57 23.93
N HIS A 182 -5.82 6.21 22.91
CA HIS A 182 -5.78 7.66 22.73
C HIS A 182 -6.40 8.40 23.94
N ASN A 183 -7.55 7.94 24.43
CA ASN A 183 -8.20 8.55 25.59
C ASN A 183 -7.37 8.39 26.87
N ILE A 184 -6.66 7.27 27.06
CA ILE A 184 -5.74 7.09 28.20
C ILE A 184 -4.68 8.17 28.19
N ILE A 185 -4.01 8.38 27.06
CA ILE A 185 -2.94 9.39 26.93
C ILE A 185 -3.49 10.80 27.15
N ARG A 186 -4.60 11.14 26.50
CA ARG A 186 -5.22 12.47 26.67
C ARG A 186 -5.62 12.75 28.12
N ASN A 187 -6.19 11.77 28.80
CA ASN A 187 -6.65 11.95 30.18
C ASN A 187 -5.51 11.98 31.19
N ASN A 188 -4.52 11.11 31.03
CA ASN A 188 -3.42 10.98 31.98
C ASN A 188 -2.29 11.98 31.71
N ASP A 189 -1.85 12.09 30.46
CA ASP A 189 -0.63 12.82 30.08
C ASP A 189 -0.93 14.23 29.55
N LYS A 190 -2.23 14.56 29.32
CA LYS A 190 -2.70 15.88 28.86
C LYS A 190 -2.12 16.30 27.51
N LEU A 191 -1.78 15.34 26.65
CA LEU A 191 -1.29 15.61 25.31
C LEU A 191 -2.42 16.03 24.37
N SER A 192 -2.10 16.80 23.32
CA SER A 192 -3.04 17.09 22.24
C SER A 192 -3.44 15.79 21.49
N PRO A 193 -4.55 15.77 20.76
CA PRO A 193 -4.95 14.59 19.99
C PRO A 193 -3.85 14.06 19.10
N GLU A 194 -3.15 14.96 18.41
CA GLU A 194 -2.08 14.60 17.48
C GLU A 194 -0.85 14.03 18.22
N ALA A 195 -0.45 14.66 19.33
CA ALA A 195 0.66 14.15 20.14
C ALA A 195 0.34 12.80 20.78
N ALA A 196 -0.92 12.58 21.16
CA ALA A 196 -1.37 11.28 21.65
C ALA A 196 -1.32 10.21 20.54
N PHE A 197 -1.67 10.57 19.31
CA PHE A 197 -1.54 9.68 18.17
C PHE A 197 -0.07 9.30 17.92
N ASP A 198 0.85 10.27 17.94
CA ASP A 198 2.29 10.02 17.77
C ASP A 198 2.80 9.00 18.81
N GLU A 199 2.36 9.13 20.07
CA GLU A 199 2.75 8.21 21.15
C GLU A 199 2.16 6.81 20.98
N ILE A 200 0.90 6.70 20.55
CA ILE A 200 0.28 5.38 20.24
C ILE A 200 1.07 4.70 19.13
N SER A 201 1.40 5.44 18.09
CA SER A 201 2.18 4.90 16.97
C SER A 201 3.49 4.31 17.43
N LYS A 202 4.24 5.00 18.31
CA LYS A 202 5.48 4.48 18.90
C LYS A 202 5.25 3.15 19.63
N ILE A 203 4.17 3.06 20.43
CA ILE A 203 3.86 1.83 21.18
C ILE A 203 3.49 0.68 20.22
N LEU A 204 2.73 0.95 19.17
CA LEU A 204 2.40 -0.07 18.18
C LEU A 204 3.66 -0.61 17.49
N PHE A 205 4.60 0.28 17.11
CA PHE A 205 5.85 -0.13 16.49
C PHE A 205 6.76 -0.88 17.45
N ILE A 206 6.83 -0.49 18.73
CA ILE A 206 7.55 -1.25 19.77
C ILE A 206 6.97 -2.68 19.87
N LYS A 207 5.65 -2.80 19.88
CA LYS A 207 4.97 -4.10 19.98
C LYS A 207 5.23 -4.96 18.74
N ILE A 208 5.09 -4.40 17.54
CA ILE A 208 5.34 -5.11 16.28
C ILE A 208 6.81 -5.57 16.19
N ASP A 209 7.76 -4.70 16.52
CA ASP A 209 9.19 -5.04 16.52
C ASP A 209 9.51 -6.15 17.52
N PHE A 210 8.95 -6.07 18.74
CA PHE A 210 9.09 -7.13 19.73
C PHE A 210 8.57 -8.46 19.22
N GLU A 211 7.34 -8.50 18.72
CA GLU A 211 6.68 -9.73 18.25
C GLU A 211 7.39 -10.33 17.02
N ARG A 212 7.88 -9.51 16.09
CA ARG A 212 8.66 -9.96 14.93
C ARG A 212 9.98 -10.66 15.33
N ARG A 213 10.69 -10.14 16.33
CA ARG A 213 11.94 -10.75 16.83
C ARG A 213 11.71 -12.17 17.39
N PHE A 214 10.54 -12.45 17.90
CA PHE A 214 10.15 -13.77 18.40
C PHE A 214 9.31 -14.56 17.39
N LYS A 215 9.30 -14.17 16.12
CA LYS A 215 8.55 -14.80 15.00
C LYS A 215 7.08 -15.06 15.35
N GLY A 216 6.43 -14.13 16.01
CA GLY A 216 5.02 -14.21 16.39
C GLY A 216 4.70 -15.23 17.51
N THR A 217 5.69 -16.00 18.01
CA THR A 217 5.48 -17.01 19.05
C THR A 217 5.25 -16.41 20.44
N GLN A 218 5.59 -15.14 20.63
CA GLN A 218 5.39 -14.43 21.90
C GLN A 218 4.70 -13.08 21.65
N VAL A 219 3.55 -12.90 22.27
CA VAL A 219 2.85 -11.60 22.31
C VAL A 219 3.51 -10.71 23.36
N PHE A 220 3.73 -9.45 23.06
CA PHE A 220 4.26 -8.49 24.04
C PHE A 220 3.22 -8.15 25.10
N THR A 221 3.38 -8.71 26.29
CA THR A 221 2.44 -8.59 27.42
C THR A 221 2.96 -7.68 28.52
N LEU A 222 2.06 -7.22 29.40
CA LEU A 222 2.42 -6.44 30.58
C LEU A 222 3.38 -7.24 31.50
N ASP A 223 3.12 -8.51 31.72
CA ASP A 223 3.96 -9.37 32.58
C ASP A 223 5.38 -9.49 32.04
N GLN A 224 5.54 -9.65 30.73
CA GLN A 224 6.86 -9.65 30.09
C GLN A 224 7.57 -8.32 30.24
N PHE A 225 6.85 -7.20 30.02
CA PHE A 225 7.39 -5.87 30.20
C PHE A 225 7.89 -5.65 31.63
N VAL A 226 7.06 -5.95 32.64
CA VAL A 226 7.40 -5.76 34.07
C VAL A 226 8.59 -6.63 34.48
N LYS A 227 8.66 -7.87 34.01
CA LYS A 227 9.81 -8.76 34.27
C LYS A 227 11.09 -8.22 33.66
N GLN A 228 11.07 -7.86 32.40
CA GLN A 228 12.23 -7.31 31.71
C GLN A 228 12.66 -5.95 32.24
N GLU A 229 11.71 -5.11 32.64
CA GLU A 229 11.97 -3.84 33.31
C GLU A 229 12.70 -4.04 34.64
N ALA A 230 12.25 -5.01 35.47
CA ALA A 230 12.89 -5.34 36.75
C ALA A 230 14.34 -5.81 36.55
N ASP A 231 14.60 -6.64 35.55
CA ASP A 231 15.94 -7.09 35.18
C ASP A 231 16.81 -5.92 34.65
N TYR A 232 16.25 -5.04 33.84
CA TYR A 232 16.91 -3.84 33.35
C TYR A 232 17.30 -2.88 34.50
N GLU A 233 16.38 -2.55 35.39
CA GLU A 233 16.60 -1.69 36.53
C GLU A 233 17.68 -2.26 37.49
N ARG A 234 17.70 -3.58 37.64
CA ARG A 234 18.64 -4.27 38.53
C ARG A 234 20.05 -4.39 37.94
N PHE A 235 20.17 -4.73 36.65
CA PHE A 235 21.45 -5.14 36.07
C PHE A 235 22.01 -4.12 35.08
N THR A 236 21.19 -3.53 34.24
CA THR A 236 21.64 -2.73 33.06
C THR A 236 21.68 -1.24 33.36
N ARG A 237 20.61 -0.67 33.92
CA ARG A 237 20.51 0.76 34.18
C ARG A 237 21.61 1.32 35.09
N PRO A 238 22.05 0.62 36.18
CA PRO A 238 23.15 1.10 37.00
C PRO A 238 24.46 1.23 36.24
N THR A 239 24.70 0.35 35.27
CA THR A 239 25.92 0.39 34.42
C THR A 239 25.83 1.56 33.43
N MET A 240 24.67 1.78 32.80
CA MET A 240 24.42 2.89 31.88
C MET A 240 24.52 4.26 32.60
N ARG A 241 24.02 4.37 33.84
CA ARG A 241 24.15 5.58 34.65
C ARG A 241 25.59 5.96 34.94
N LYS A 242 26.49 4.99 35.16
CA LYS A 242 27.92 5.22 35.30
C LYS A 242 28.55 5.80 34.03
N GLN A 243 27.95 5.57 32.90
CA GLN A 243 28.35 6.11 31.57
C GLN A 243 27.66 7.44 31.24
N GLY A 244 26.88 8.00 32.18
CA GLY A 244 26.14 9.25 31.99
C GLY A 244 24.82 9.11 31.25
N ILE A 245 24.32 7.85 31.03
CA ILE A 245 23.08 7.56 30.34
C ILE A 245 22.04 7.12 31.36
N ASP A 246 20.97 7.89 31.53
CA ASP A 246 19.83 7.52 32.40
C ASP A 246 18.54 7.48 31.56
N LYS A 247 18.14 6.29 31.15
CA LYS A 247 16.94 6.05 30.36
C LYS A 247 16.01 5.08 31.08
N SER A 248 14.70 5.26 30.95
CA SER A 248 13.71 4.25 31.39
C SER A 248 13.74 3.02 30.46
N TYR A 249 13.26 1.88 30.95
CA TYR A 249 13.19 0.67 30.11
C TYR A 249 12.27 0.87 28.88
N MET A 250 11.18 1.58 29.06
CA MET A 250 10.30 2.00 27.96
C MET A 250 11.05 2.76 26.85
N GLN A 251 11.94 3.70 27.23
CA GLN A 251 12.76 4.43 26.29
C GLN A 251 13.80 3.52 25.57
N VAL A 252 14.37 2.56 26.28
CA VAL A 252 15.29 1.59 25.68
C VAL A 252 14.59 0.73 24.63
N LEU A 253 13.38 0.28 24.88
CA LEU A 253 12.57 -0.45 23.89
C LEU A 253 12.35 0.41 22.65
N PHE A 254 12.00 1.68 22.84
CA PHE A 254 11.80 2.59 21.70
C PHE A 254 13.10 2.86 20.93
N ASP A 255 14.23 3.02 21.63
CA ASP A 255 15.54 3.20 20.98
C ASP A 255 15.90 1.96 20.13
N ASN A 256 15.62 0.76 20.62
CA ASN A 256 15.80 -0.47 19.84
C ASN A 256 14.89 -0.50 18.61
N THR A 257 13.64 -0.07 18.76
CA THR A 257 12.70 0.04 17.63
C THR A 257 13.18 1.08 16.60
N LYS A 258 13.73 2.22 17.05
CA LYS A 258 14.33 3.20 16.12
C LYS A 258 15.44 2.58 15.27
N LEU A 259 16.31 1.75 15.87
CA LEU A 259 17.38 1.04 15.15
C LEU A 259 16.80 0.04 14.14
N ALA A 260 15.71 -0.68 14.49
CA ALA A 260 15.07 -1.61 13.59
C ALA A 260 14.48 -0.94 12.33
N TYR A 261 14.09 0.33 12.44
CA TYR A 261 13.53 1.13 11.35
C TYR A 261 14.45 2.30 10.92
N GLU A 262 15.75 2.17 11.14
CA GLU A 262 16.74 3.24 10.82
C GLU A 262 16.78 3.51 9.33
N ASN A 263 16.82 2.49 8.50
CA ASN A 263 16.85 2.62 7.04
C ASN A 263 15.61 3.33 6.49
N ASP A 264 14.51 3.26 7.22
CA ASP A 264 13.22 3.80 6.83
C ASP A 264 13.05 5.25 7.25
N HIS A 265 13.97 5.75 8.08
CA HIS A 265 13.89 7.10 8.67
C HIS A 265 12.49 7.39 9.26
N LEU A 266 11.94 6.40 9.96
CA LEU A 266 10.60 6.50 10.53
C LEU A 266 10.54 7.43 11.74
N PHE A 267 11.59 7.41 12.55
CA PHE A 267 11.71 8.20 13.78
C PHE A 267 12.96 9.06 13.73
N GLU A 268 12.89 10.25 14.33
CA GLU A 268 14.05 11.10 14.53
C GLU A 268 15.03 10.50 15.55
N GLU A 269 16.33 10.69 15.35
CA GLU A 269 17.36 10.15 16.23
C GLU A 269 17.15 10.55 17.70
N ASN A 270 16.80 11.82 17.93
CA ASN A 270 16.57 12.39 19.26
C ASN A 270 15.14 12.21 19.77
N GLU A 271 14.29 11.47 19.07
CA GLU A 271 12.91 11.31 19.46
C GLU A 271 12.76 10.45 20.72
N MET A 272 11.94 10.92 21.65
CA MET A 272 11.67 10.26 22.92
C MET A 272 10.19 9.93 23.09
N ILE A 273 9.89 8.95 23.94
CA ILE A 273 8.52 8.71 24.42
C ILE A 273 8.17 9.81 25.43
N LYS A 274 6.99 10.44 25.24
CA LYS A 274 6.54 11.60 26.02
C LYS A 274 5.49 11.25 27.08
N ILE A 275 4.93 10.02 27.04
CA ILE A 275 3.94 9.57 28.01
C ILE A 275 4.58 9.00 29.26
N ARG A 276 3.82 8.99 30.33
CA ARG A 276 4.25 8.36 31.59
C ARG A 276 4.19 6.84 31.49
N GLU A 277 5.02 6.18 32.25
CA GLU A 277 5.11 4.72 32.31
C GLU A 277 3.77 4.05 32.66
N ASN A 278 2.99 4.64 33.57
CA ASN A 278 1.66 4.12 33.92
C ASN A 278 0.71 4.15 32.72
N SER A 279 0.78 5.18 31.88
CA SER A 279 0.00 5.24 30.65
C SER A 279 0.45 4.19 29.64
N PHE A 280 1.77 3.99 29.48
CA PHE A 280 2.35 2.93 28.67
C PHE A 280 1.86 1.55 29.12
N LYS A 281 1.97 1.23 30.43
CA LYS A 281 1.52 -0.03 31.00
C LYS A 281 0.01 -0.26 30.79
N SER A 282 -0.80 0.79 30.98
CA SER A 282 -2.25 0.71 30.75
C SER A 282 -2.61 0.44 29.29
N ILE A 283 -1.86 1.03 28.35
CA ILE A 283 -2.03 0.79 26.91
C ILE A 283 -1.57 -0.62 26.56
N LEU A 284 -0.43 -1.06 27.08
CA LEU A 284 0.07 -2.41 26.87
C LEU A 284 -0.93 -3.47 27.35
N THR A 285 -1.58 -3.27 28.51
CA THR A 285 -2.65 -4.15 29.00
C THR A 285 -3.84 -4.25 28.03
N LEU A 286 -4.16 -3.16 27.31
CA LEU A 286 -5.20 -3.21 26.29
C LEU A 286 -4.74 -3.96 25.03
N LEU A 287 -3.48 -3.81 24.66
CA LEU A 287 -2.90 -4.38 23.44
C LEU A 287 -2.40 -5.81 23.60
N GLU A 288 -2.11 -6.28 24.84
CA GLU A 288 -1.52 -7.58 25.12
C GLU A 288 -2.37 -8.78 24.66
N LYS A 289 -3.67 -8.56 24.47
CA LYS A 289 -4.61 -9.59 23.98
C LYS A 289 -4.43 -9.93 22.50
N TYR A 290 -3.60 -9.18 21.79
CA TYR A 290 -3.55 -9.22 20.34
C TYR A 290 -2.09 -9.37 19.86
N ASN A 291 -1.87 -10.26 18.91
CA ASN A 291 -0.60 -10.36 18.21
C ASN A 291 -0.68 -9.48 16.95
N LEU A 292 0.05 -8.37 16.95
CA LEU A 292 0.05 -7.42 15.83
C LEU A 292 0.94 -7.91 14.67
N SER A 293 1.98 -8.70 14.93
CA SER A 293 2.84 -9.23 13.89
C SER A 293 2.13 -10.25 13.01
N ASP A 294 1.25 -11.07 13.60
CA ASP A 294 0.49 -12.11 12.90
C ASP A 294 -0.87 -11.62 12.37
N THR A 295 -1.30 -10.42 12.77
CA THR A 295 -2.50 -9.80 12.20
C THR A 295 -2.21 -9.41 10.75
N SER A 296 -3.12 -9.75 9.83
CA SER A 296 -2.94 -9.41 8.42
C SER A 296 -2.73 -7.91 8.22
N ASP A 297 -1.88 -7.56 7.26
CA ASP A 297 -1.55 -6.17 6.95
C ASP A 297 -2.81 -5.37 6.57
N ASP A 298 -3.76 -5.98 5.88
CA ASP A 298 -5.06 -5.36 5.54
C ASP A 298 -5.85 -4.92 6.77
N VAL A 299 -5.92 -5.78 7.81
CA VAL A 299 -6.66 -5.44 9.04
C VAL A 299 -5.94 -4.33 9.81
N LYS A 300 -4.61 -4.41 9.93
CA LYS A 300 -3.78 -3.38 10.59
C LYS A 300 -3.90 -2.04 9.87
N GLY A 301 -3.68 -2.04 8.57
CA GLY A 301 -3.66 -0.84 7.75
C GLY A 301 -5.01 -0.13 7.75
N ILE A 302 -6.09 -0.86 7.47
CA ILE A 302 -7.44 -0.26 7.43
C ILE A 302 -7.87 0.28 8.80
N ALA A 303 -7.57 -0.44 9.88
CA ALA A 303 -7.90 0.03 11.23
C ALA A 303 -7.08 1.29 11.61
N PHE A 304 -5.82 1.33 11.20
CA PHE A 304 -4.96 2.49 11.38
C PHE A 304 -5.47 3.71 10.60
N GLU A 305 -5.89 3.53 9.34
CA GLU A 305 -6.54 4.58 8.55
C GLU A 305 -7.84 5.09 9.19
N GLN A 306 -8.68 4.20 9.70
CA GLN A 306 -9.92 4.60 10.38
C GLN A 306 -9.64 5.38 11.65
N PHE A 307 -8.63 4.98 12.40
CA PHE A 307 -8.17 5.69 13.59
C PHE A 307 -7.67 7.09 13.23
N LEU A 308 -6.82 7.20 12.19
CA LEU A 308 -6.39 8.47 11.63
C LEU A 308 -7.57 9.37 11.27
N GLY A 309 -8.49 8.86 10.47
CA GLY A 309 -9.67 9.61 10.04
C GLY A 309 -10.57 10.08 11.18
N ARG A 310 -10.57 9.40 12.35
CA ARG A 310 -11.33 9.83 13.55
C ARG A 310 -10.56 10.83 14.41
N THR A 311 -9.23 10.72 14.45
CA THR A 311 -8.38 11.54 15.31
C THR A 311 -8.11 12.93 14.71
N PHE A 312 -7.91 12.99 13.38
CA PHE A 312 -7.52 14.21 12.69
C PHE A 312 -8.68 14.97 12.02
N ARG A 313 -9.93 14.56 12.25
CA ARG A 313 -11.09 15.28 11.68
C ARG A 313 -11.17 16.70 12.19
N GLY A 314 -10.98 17.65 11.29
CA GLY A 314 -11.28 19.06 11.49
C GLY A 314 -10.18 19.93 12.12
N GLU A 315 -9.10 19.38 12.65
CA GLU A 315 -8.09 20.19 13.33
C GLU A 315 -6.90 20.61 12.44
N LEU A 316 -6.60 19.88 11.36
CA LEU A 316 -5.45 20.15 10.48
C LEU A 316 -5.82 20.75 9.12
N GLY A 317 -7.10 20.97 8.80
CA GLY A 317 -7.52 21.46 7.48
C GLY A 317 -7.10 20.54 6.33
N GLN A 318 -6.75 19.30 6.61
CA GLN A 318 -6.30 18.32 5.61
C GLN A 318 -7.44 17.38 5.23
N PHE A 319 -7.58 17.17 3.92
CA PHE A 319 -8.66 16.42 3.32
C PHE A 319 -8.18 15.00 3.01
N PHE A 320 -8.72 14.01 3.72
CA PHE A 320 -8.50 12.60 3.35
C PHE A 320 -9.34 12.27 2.13
N THR A 321 -8.72 11.76 1.09
CA THR A 321 -9.42 11.29 -0.09
C THR A 321 -10.23 10.04 0.26
N PRO A 322 -11.55 10.02 0.00
CA PRO A 322 -12.37 8.84 0.27
C PRO A 322 -11.87 7.61 -0.48
N ARG A 323 -11.93 6.45 0.16
CA ARG A 323 -11.39 5.20 -0.38
C ARG A 323 -12.02 4.83 -1.72
N THR A 324 -13.31 5.04 -1.90
CA THR A 324 -14.00 4.80 -3.17
C THR A 324 -13.44 5.62 -4.34
N VAL A 325 -12.95 6.83 -4.06
CA VAL A 325 -12.29 7.69 -5.05
C VAL A 325 -10.86 7.19 -5.31
N VAL A 326 -10.13 6.83 -4.25
CA VAL A 326 -8.77 6.27 -4.36
C VAL A 326 -8.78 5.01 -5.20
N ASP A 327 -9.70 4.08 -4.91
CA ASP A 327 -9.85 2.83 -5.63
C ASP A 327 -10.14 3.10 -7.12
N PHE A 328 -11.15 3.92 -7.40
CA PHE A 328 -11.52 4.27 -8.77
C PHE A 328 -10.36 4.90 -9.56
N MET A 329 -9.68 5.90 -8.97
CA MET A 329 -8.58 6.57 -9.66
C MET A 329 -7.40 5.63 -9.94
N THR A 330 -7.07 4.75 -9.00
CA THR A 330 -6.02 3.76 -9.17
C THR A 330 -6.38 2.77 -10.28
N GLU A 331 -7.62 2.27 -10.28
CA GLU A 331 -8.08 1.29 -11.27
C GLU A 331 -8.24 1.88 -12.69
N ILE A 332 -8.57 3.18 -12.82
CA ILE A 332 -8.55 3.88 -14.11
C ILE A 332 -7.13 3.96 -14.67
N LEU A 333 -6.14 4.33 -13.84
CA LEU A 333 -4.76 4.46 -14.30
C LEU A 333 -4.05 3.11 -14.44
N ASP A 334 -4.56 2.07 -13.79
CA ASP A 334 -4.07 0.69 -13.93
C ASP A 334 -2.52 0.59 -13.81
N PRO A 335 -1.94 1.00 -12.65
CA PRO A 335 -0.49 0.91 -12.46
C PRO A 335 0.01 -0.53 -12.62
N GLN A 336 1.18 -0.67 -13.23
CA GLN A 336 1.79 -1.95 -13.53
C GLN A 336 3.06 -2.15 -12.72
N GLU A 337 3.45 -3.40 -12.52
CA GLU A 337 4.75 -3.74 -11.95
C GLU A 337 5.88 -3.11 -12.76
N GLY A 338 6.89 -2.58 -12.06
CA GLY A 338 8.03 -1.90 -12.66
C GLY A 338 7.79 -0.44 -13.03
N GLU A 339 6.55 0.07 -12.96
CA GLU A 339 6.26 1.49 -13.09
C GLU A 339 6.60 2.25 -11.81
N LEU A 340 7.13 3.46 -11.97
CA LEU A 340 7.38 4.38 -10.88
C LEU A 340 6.14 5.22 -10.62
N ILE A 341 5.65 5.17 -9.39
CA ILE A 341 4.38 5.79 -8.96
C ILE A 341 4.70 6.89 -7.95
N CYS A 342 4.05 8.05 -8.08
CA CYS A 342 4.28 9.17 -7.16
C CYS A 342 2.97 9.86 -6.77
N ASP A 343 2.92 10.28 -5.49
CA ASP A 343 1.97 11.26 -4.98
C ASP A 343 2.75 12.43 -4.35
N PRO A 344 2.86 13.59 -5.03
CA PRO A 344 3.62 14.72 -4.53
C PRO A 344 2.94 15.50 -3.37
N CYS A 345 1.77 15.08 -2.90
CA CYS A 345 1.09 15.61 -1.71
C CYS A 345 0.29 14.51 -1.02
N CYS A 346 1.02 13.47 -0.56
CA CYS A 346 0.47 12.16 -0.26
C CYS A 346 -0.42 12.09 1.00
N GLY A 347 -0.44 13.11 1.84
CA GLY A 347 -1.20 13.10 3.08
C GLY A 347 -0.87 11.87 3.93
N SER A 348 -1.87 11.07 4.25
CA SER A 348 -1.69 9.79 4.98
C SER A 348 -1.27 8.61 4.12
N GLY A 349 -1.01 8.80 2.83
CA GLY A 349 -0.55 7.76 1.92
C GLY A 349 -1.65 6.94 1.23
N GLY A 350 -2.91 7.39 1.24
CA GLY A 350 -4.04 6.61 0.72
C GLY A 350 -3.85 6.14 -0.73
N PHE A 351 -3.40 7.01 -1.64
CA PHE A 351 -3.11 6.63 -3.03
C PHE A 351 -1.90 5.69 -3.14
N LEU A 352 -0.85 5.93 -2.34
CA LEU A 352 0.36 5.11 -2.35
C LEU A 352 0.07 3.68 -1.92
N ILE A 353 -0.69 3.52 -0.82
CA ILE A 353 -1.12 2.21 -0.31
C ILE A 353 -1.94 1.47 -1.36
N LYS A 354 -2.96 2.13 -1.93
CA LYS A 354 -3.81 1.48 -2.92
C LYS A 354 -3.03 1.08 -4.17
N ALA A 355 -2.09 1.91 -4.62
CA ALA A 355 -1.23 1.58 -5.75
C ALA A 355 -0.31 0.38 -5.43
N PHE A 356 0.24 0.33 -4.21
CA PHE A 356 1.02 -0.80 -3.73
C PHE A 356 0.20 -2.09 -3.71
N ASP A 357 -0.95 -2.10 -3.01
CA ASP A 357 -1.83 -3.27 -2.92
C ASP A 357 -2.26 -3.75 -4.31
N TYR A 358 -2.63 -2.82 -5.20
CA TYR A 358 -3.09 -3.12 -6.54
C TYR A 358 -2.02 -3.81 -7.41
N VAL A 359 -0.76 -3.36 -7.31
CA VAL A 359 0.36 -4.00 -8.05
C VAL A 359 0.77 -5.31 -7.38
N LYS A 360 0.78 -5.37 -6.05
CA LYS A 360 1.07 -6.59 -5.28
C LYS A 360 0.11 -7.72 -5.62
N GLU A 361 -1.20 -7.44 -5.69
CA GLU A 361 -2.21 -8.44 -6.11
C GLU A 361 -1.92 -9.00 -7.51
N LYS A 362 -1.44 -8.16 -8.45
CA LYS A 362 -1.04 -8.63 -9.78
C LYS A 362 0.19 -9.54 -9.73
N ILE A 363 1.19 -9.18 -8.93
CA ILE A 363 2.40 -10.02 -8.72
C ILE A 363 2.00 -11.37 -8.12
N GLU A 364 1.18 -11.36 -7.06
CA GLU A 364 0.68 -12.58 -6.42
C GLU A 364 -0.08 -13.48 -7.40
N SER A 365 -0.94 -12.88 -8.23
CA SER A 365 -1.70 -13.61 -9.26
C SER A 365 -0.79 -14.24 -10.32
N ASP A 366 0.23 -13.52 -10.78
CA ASP A 366 1.20 -14.04 -11.74
C ASP A 366 2.04 -15.17 -11.15
N ILE A 367 2.58 -14.99 -9.93
CA ILE A 367 3.32 -16.06 -9.25
C ILE A 367 2.46 -17.31 -9.05
N GLN A 368 1.17 -17.16 -8.74
CA GLN A 368 0.28 -18.30 -8.65
C GLN A 368 0.10 -19.00 -10.00
N ALA A 369 -0.03 -18.25 -11.10
CA ALA A 369 -0.10 -18.79 -12.44
C ALA A 369 1.20 -19.55 -12.83
N GLN A 370 2.38 -19.04 -12.43
CA GLN A 370 3.65 -19.75 -12.65
C GLN A 370 3.73 -21.06 -11.84
N LYS A 371 3.26 -21.06 -10.58
CA LYS A 371 3.18 -22.27 -9.76
C LYS A 371 2.31 -23.34 -10.44
N ASP A 372 1.13 -22.96 -10.90
CA ASP A 372 0.20 -23.88 -11.57
C ASP A 372 0.81 -24.43 -12.88
N ARG A 373 1.53 -23.59 -13.63
CA ARG A 373 2.26 -23.98 -14.85
C ARG A 373 3.34 -25.01 -14.55
N PHE A 374 4.23 -24.76 -13.59
CA PHE A 374 5.33 -25.66 -13.27
C PHE A 374 4.82 -26.95 -12.61
N LYS A 375 3.80 -26.88 -11.77
CA LYS A 375 3.13 -28.07 -11.22
C LYS A 375 2.61 -28.96 -12.36
N THR A 376 1.92 -28.41 -13.34
CA THR A 376 1.41 -29.14 -14.52
C THR A 376 2.56 -29.75 -15.32
N GLN A 377 3.66 -28.98 -15.50
CA GLN A 377 4.86 -29.45 -16.22
C GLN A 377 5.54 -30.64 -15.48
N LEU A 378 5.64 -30.58 -14.16
CA LEU A 378 6.19 -31.68 -13.35
C LEU A 378 5.27 -32.91 -13.41
N MET A 379 3.99 -32.70 -13.22
CA MET A 379 3.01 -33.81 -13.28
C MET A 379 3.01 -34.50 -14.63
N SER A 380 3.19 -33.79 -15.73
CA SER A 380 3.21 -34.37 -17.09
C SER A 380 4.43 -35.28 -17.35
N LYS A 381 5.47 -35.21 -16.55
CA LYS A 381 6.67 -36.07 -16.63
C LYS A 381 6.48 -37.41 -15.89
N HIS A 382 5.41 -37.58 -15.15
CA HIS A 382 5.11 -38.76 -14.35
C HIS A 382 3.95 -39.56 -14.96
N PRO A 383 3.89 -40.90 -14.76
CA PRO A 383 2.78 -41.71 -15.24
C PRO A 383 1.48 -41.40 -14.48
N GLU A 384 0.32 -41.66 -15.10
CA GLU A 384 -0.99 -41.45 -14.48
C GLU A 384 -1.17 -42.27 -13.19
N GLU A 385 -0.62 -43.49 -13.15
CA GLU A 385 -0.57 -44.33 -11.94
C GLU A 385 0.83 -44.29 -11.35
N MET A 386 1.00 -43.60 -10.21
CA MET A 386 2.26 -43.46 -9.50
C MET A 386 2.30 -44.36 -8.23
N THR A 387 3.46 -44.92 -7.94
CA THR A 387 3.72 -45.51 -6.65
C THR A 387 3.78 -44.45 -5.54
N GLU A 388 3.63 -44.85 -4.28
CA GLU A 388 3.75 -43.93 -3.15
C GLU A 388 5.10 -43.17 -3.18
N ASP A 389 6.21 -43.85 -3.46
CA ASP A 389 7.54 -43.23 -3.54
C ASP A 389 7.65 -42.19 -4.68
N GLN A 390 7.05 -42.45 -5.83
CA GLN A 390 7.02 -41.50 -6.96
C GLN A 390 6.17 -40.28 -6.63
N GLN A 391 5.08 -40.44 -5.89
CA GLN A 391 4.21 -39.35 -5.46
C GLN A 391 4.91 -38.46 -4.43
N ILE A 392 5.74 -39.02 -3.57
CA ILE A 392 6.59 -38.28 -2.63
C ILE A 392 7.60 -37.42 -3.39
N GLU A 393 8.32 -38.05 -4.29
CA GLU A 393 9.36 -37.39 -5.06
C GLU A 393 8.77 -36.22 -5.86
N LEU A 394 7.61 -36.43 -6.51
CA LEU A 394 6.92 -35.37 -7.24
C LEU A 394 6.50 -34.22 -6.31
N ASN A 395 5.94 -34.53 -5.14
CA ASN A 395 5.54 -33.49 -4.19
C ASN A 395 6.75 -32.70 -3.67
N ALA A 396 7.86 -33.35 -3.37
CA ALA A 396 9.11 -32.68 -2.97
C ALA A 396 9.66 -31.77 -4.08
N GLN A 397 9.55 -32.19 -5.34
CA GLN A 397 9.93 -31.37 -6.49
C GLN A 397 9.02 -30.14 -6.62
N ILE A 398 7.71 -30.30 -6.49
CA ILE A 398 6.73 -29.21 -6.52
C ILE A 398 7.01 -28.21 -5.41
N ASP A 399 7.26 -28.68 -4.20
CA ASP A 399 7.54 -27.80 -3.06
C ASP A 399 8.83 -27.00 -3.24
N ARG A 400 9.88 -27.62 -3.73
CA ARG A 400 11.13 -26.93 -4.01
C ARG A 400 10.92 -25.79 -5.03
N VAL A 401 10.17 -26.05 -6.09
CA VAL A 401 9.81 -25.03 -7.10
C VAL A 401 8.94 -23.94 -6.49
N PHE A 402 7.97 -24.29 -5.65
CA PHE A 402 7.09 -23.32 -5.02
C PHE A 402 7.80 -22.43 -4.01
N LYS A 403 8.76 -22.97 -3.23
CA LYS A 403 9.60 -22.17 -2.33
C LYS A 403 10.36 -21.09 -3.10
N GLN A 404 11.01 -21.47 -4.21
CA GLN A 404 11.73 -20.51 -5.05
C GLN A 404 10.81 -19.42 -5.60
N LEU A 405 9.62 -19.78 -6.10
CA LEU A 405 8.66 -18.79 -6.57
C LEU A 405 8.11 -17.89 -5.44
N ASN A 406 7.97 -18.43 -4.23
CA ASN A 406 7.55 -17.66 -3.07
C ASN A 406 8.57 -16.60 -2.65
N SER A 407 9.88 -16.80 -2.90
CA SER A 407 10.88 -15.79 -2.59
C SER A 407 10.65 -14.47 -3.32
N GLU A 408 9.92 -14.48 -4.44
CA GLU A 408 9.50 -13.27 -5.14
C GLU A 408 8.45 -12.44 -4.38
N LEU A 409 7.74 -13.05 -3.45
CA LEU A 409 6.74 -12.43 -2.58
C LEU A 409 7.28 -12.11 -1.17
N GLU A 410 8.58 -12.22 -0.97
CA GLU A 410 9.28 -11.91 0.27
C GLU A 410 10.26 -10.75 0.02
N HIS A 411 10.67 -10.06 1.08
CA HIS A 411 11.69 -9.01 0.97
C HIS A 411 13.08 -9.63 0.88
N VAL A 412 13.46 -10.02 -0.32
CA VAL A 412 14.75 -10.66 -0.62
C VAL A 412 15.53 -9.79 -1.61
N HIS A 413 16.76 -9.49 -1.24
CA HIS A 413 17.71 -8.79 -2.12
C HIS A 413 19.12 -9.39 -1.97
N GLY A 414 19.84 -9.43 -3.08
CA GLY A 414 21.22 -9.91 -3.12
C GLY A 414 22.18 -9.00 -2.33
N GLU A 415 23.20 -9.59 -1.68
CA GLU A 415 24.17 -8.85 -0.86
C GLU A 415 24.86 -7.68 -1.60
N LYS A 416 24.97 -7.76 -2.93
CA LYS A 416 25.56 -6.72 -3.80
C LYS A 416 24.54 -5.81 -4.46
N GLY A 417 23.23 -5.98 -4.16
CA GLY A 417 22.16 -5.23 -4.83
C GLY A 417 22.00 -5.58 -6.31
N ASP A 418 22.45 -6.75 -6.73
CA ASP A 418 22.34 -7.31 -8.08
C ASP A 418 21.01 -8.05 -8.32
N TYR A 419 20.31 -8.36 -7.25
CA TYR A 419 19.00 -9.02 -7.26
C TYR A 419 18.03 -8.37 -6.27
N TYR A 420 16.80 -8.22 -6.68
CA TYR A 420 15.66 -7.84 -5.84
C TYR A 420 14.47 -8.72 -6.20
N SER A 421 13.78 -9.24 -5.20
CA SER A 421 12.49 -9.89 -5.41
C SER A 421 11.48 -8.90 -6.00
N ARG A 422 10.42 -9.42 -6.59
CA ARG A 422 9.37 -8.57 -7.18
C ARG A 422 8.70 -7.68 -6.12
N LEU A 423 8.43 -8.26 -4.93
CA LEU A 423 7.86 -7.50 -3.82
C LEU A 423 8.84 -6.44 -3.30
N ASP A 424 10.13 -6.77 -3.19
CA ASP A 424 11.15 -5.83 -2.71
C ASP A 424 11.33 -4.64 -3.68
N ASN A 425 11.30 -4.90 -4.99
CA ASN A 425 11.30 -3.84 -6.01
C ASN A 425 10.08 -2.93 -5.91
N LEU A 426 8.89 -3.50 -5.72
CA LEU A 426 7.67 -2.73 -5.53
C LEU A 426 7.77 -1.84 -4.29
N SER A 427 8.17 -2.42 -3.16
CA SER A 427 8.21 -1.77 -1.85
C SER A 427 9.24 -0.64 -1.75
N TYR A 428 10.45 -0.86 -2.28
CA TYR A 428 11.57 0.09 -2.06
C TYR A 428 11.93 0.94 -3.26
N ARG A 429 11.41 0.62 -4.47
CA ARG A 429 11.86 1.26 -5.70
C ARG A 429 10.76 1.80 -6.60
N SER A 430 9.49 1.49 -6.31
CA SER A 430 8.39 1.85 -7.20
C SER A 430 7.45 2.93 -6.65
N ILE A 431 7.36 3.08 -5.33
CA ILE A 431 6.39 3.96 -4.67
C ILE A 431 7.08 5.16 -4.03
N TYR A 432 6.63 6.37 -4.40
CA TYR A 432 7.20 7.63 -3.95
C TYR A 432 6.13 8.62 -3.52
N GLY A 433 6.43 9.42 -2.51
CA GLY A 433 5.52 10.47 -2.08
C GLY A 433 6.19 11.56 -1.26
N THR A 434 5.57 12.74 -1.23
CA THR A 434 5.98 13.82 -0.32
C THR A 434 4.76 14.40 0.36
N ASP A 435 4.97 14.93 1.56
CA ASP A 435 4.04 15.85 2.20
C ASP A 435 4.82 16.94 2.94
N ALA A 436 4.36 18.18 2.82
CA ALA A 436 4.97 19.33 3.49
C ALA A 436 4.74 19.33 5.01
N ASN A 437 3.75 18.59 5.48
CA ASN A 437 3.51 18.42 6.90
C ASN A 437 4.32 17.21 7.42
N PRO A 438 5.28 17.41 8.34
CA PRO A 438 6.17 16.34 8.81
C PRO A 438 5.39 15.19 9.45
N ARG A 439 4.26 15.50 10.10
CA ARG A 439 3.40 14.49 10.72
C ARG A 439 2.69 13.65 9.66
N MET A 440 2.20 14.28 8.58
CA MET A 440 1.55 13.53 7.50
C MET A 440 2.54 12.64 6.75
N ALA A 441 3.72 13.13 6.43
CA ALA A 441 4.77 12.32 5.83
C ALA A 441 5.13 11.09 6.71
N ARG A 442 5.28 11.29 8.03
CA ARG A 442 5.48 10.20 8.98
C ARG A 442 4.29 9.24 9.02
N THR A 443 3.08 9.79 9.07
CA THR A 443 1.85 8.99 9.07
C THR A 443 1.74 8.15 7.82
N SER A 444 2.06 8.71 6.66
CA SER A 444 2.11 7.97 5.39
C SER A 444 3.10 6.81 5.46
N LYS A 445 4.32 7.04 5.95
CA LYS A 445 5.31 5.97 6.17
C LYS A 445 4.78 4.86 7.09
N MET A 446 4.22 5.24 8.24
CA MET A 446 3.66 4.29 9.19
C MET A 446 2.54 3.46 8.58
N ASN A 447 1.68 4.12 7.81
CA ASN A 447 0.55 3.49 7.16
C ASN A 447 1.02 2.49 6.08
N MET A 448 2.02 2.86 5.28
CA MET A 448 2.68 1.97 4.30
C MET A 448 3.27 0.73 4.99
N ILE A 449 4.01 0.90 6.11
CA ILE A 449 4.56 -0.23 6.90
C ILE A 449 3.45 -1.17 7.39
N MET A 450 2.32 -0.62 7.84
CA MET A 450 1.20 -1.44 8.30
C MET A 450 0.56 -2.27 7.18
N HIS A 451 0.71 -1.83 5.93
CA HIS A 451 0.28 -2.57 4.73
C HIS A 451 1.38 -3.48 4.14
N GLY A 452 2.53 -3.60 4.81
CA GLY A 452 3.62 -4.49 4.38
C GLY A 452 4.54 -3.90 3.32
N ASP A 453 4.49 -2.58 3.08
CA ASP A 453 5.38 -1.87 2.18
C ASP A 453 6.66 -1.38 2.88
N GLY A 454 7.75 -1.26 2.09
CA GLY A 454 9.04 -0.79 2.57
C GLY A 454 9.17 0.72 2.78
N HIS A 455 8.26 1.55 2.29
CA HIS A 455 8.09 3.02 2.50
C HIS A 455 9.34 3.90 2.31
N GLY A 456 10.41 3.41 1.70
CA GLY A 456 11.66 4.16 1.48
C GLY A 456 11.50 5.42 0.61
N GLY A 457 10.47 5.50 -0.23
CA GLY A 457 10.23 6.61 -1.17
C GLY A 457 9.37 7.76 -0.62
N VAL A 458 8.92 7.74 0.64
CA VAL A 458 8.11 8.82 1.23
C VAL A 458 8.99 9.82 1.98
N HIS A 459 8.85 11.11 1.67
CA HIS A 459 9.69 12.17 2.25
C HIS A 459 8.85 13.31 2.85
N HIS A 460 9.30 13.85 3.99
CA HIS A 460 8.82 15.15 4.47
C HIS A 460 9.48 16.24 3.64
N HIS A 461 8.73 16.83 2.73
CA HIS A 461 9.21 17.90 1.86
C HIS A 461 8.09 18.64 1.17
N ASP A 462 8.33 19.88 0.68
CA ASP A 462 7.39 20.59 -0.18
C ASP A 462 7.26 19.84 -1.53
N GLY A 463 6.06 19.39 -1.84
CA GLY A 463 5.76 18.63 -3.07
C GLY A 463 6.04 19.38 -4.36
N LEU A 464 6.14 20.71 -4.31
CA LEU A 464 6.49 21.55 -5.45
C LEU A 464 8.01 21.58 -5.74
N ILE A 465 8.84 21.01 -4.88
CA ILE A 465 10.31 21.05 -5.01
C ILE A 465 10.84 19.62 -5.22
N ASN A 466 11.91 19.48 -6.00
CA ASN A 466 12.60 18.20 -6.19
C ASN A 466 13.35 17.78 -4.93
N ILE A 467 13.19 16.52 -4.55
CA ILE A 467 13.89 15.93 -3.41
C ILE A 467 14.12 14.44 -3.66
N ASN A 468 15.26 13.90 -3.32
CA ASN A 468 15.58 12.46 -3.27
C ASN A 468 14.83 11.67 -4.37
N GLY A 469 14.93 10.86 -5.04
CA GLY A 469 14.18 10.15 -6.08
C GLY A 469 12.95 10.86 -6.72
N ILE A 470 12.48 11.99 -6.19
CA ILE A 470 11.32 12.72 -6.72
C ILE A 470 11.78 13.94 -7.54
N PHE A 471 11.87 13.77 -8.85
CA PHE A 471 12.38 14.75 -9.80
C PHE A 471 11.71 14.63 -11.18
N GLU A 472 11.97 15.60 -12.08
CA GLU A 472 11.26 15.73 -13.35
C GLU A 472 11.57 14.61 -14.35
N ASN A 473 10.56 14.24 -15.15
CA ASN A 473 10.61 13.18 -16.17
C ASN A 473 11.02 11.80 -15.60
N HIS A 474 10.56 11.48 -14.41
CA HIS A 474 10.95 10.26 -13.71
C HIS A 474 9.83 9.25 -13.53
N PHE A 475 8.58 9.69 -13.38
CA PHE A 475 7.46 8.83 -13.02
C PHE A 475 6.61 8.39 -14.21
N ASP A 476 6.09 7.18 -14.12
CA ASP A 476 5.15 6.61 -15.08
C ASP A 476 3.71 6.94 -14.72
N VAL A 477 3.40 6.93 -13.42
CA VAL A 477 2.06 7.16 -12.88
C VAL A 477 2.09 8.18 -11.74
N ILE A 478 1.14 9.12 -11.76
CA ILE A 478 0.90 10.04 -10.64
C ILE A 478 -0.56 9.94 -10.23
N LEU A 479 -0.78 9.80 -8.93
CA LEU A 479 -2.09 9.81 -8.27
C LEU A 479 -2.03 10.82 -7.14
N THR A 480 -2.90 11.84 -7.16
CA THR A 480 -2.76 12.92 -6.17
C THR A 480 -4.06 13.69 -5.93
N ASN A 481 -4.18 14.22 -4.72
CA ASN A 481 -5.24 15.15 -4.34
C ASN A 481 -4.60 16.39 -3.68
N PRO A 482 -4.22 17.42 -4.47
CA PRO A 482 -3.57 18.61 -3.94
C PRO A 482 -4.49 19.42 -3.03
N PRO A 483 -3.94 20.23 -2.11
CA PRO A 483 -4.74 21.10 -1.26
C PRO A 483 -5.51 22.13 -2.09
N PHE A 484 -6.82 22.30 -1.82
CA PHE A 484 -7.70 23.19 -2.58
C PHE A 484 -7.74 24.60 -2.00
N GLY A 485 -7.74 25.61 -2.88
CA GLY A 485 -7.94 27.00 -2.52
C GLY A 485 -6.82 27.65 -1.71
N ALA A 486 -5.76 26.93 -1.41
CA ALA A 486 -4.56 27.49 -0.81
C ALA A 486 -3.78 28.29 -1.86
N ASN A 487 -3.03 29.29 -1.39
CA ASN A 487 -2.17 30.09 -2.25
C ASN A 487 -0.73 29.99 -1.82
N VAL A 488 0.15 29.84 -2.78
CA VAL A 488 1.60 30.00 -2.56
C VAL A 488 1.92 31.49 -2.42
N GLY A 489 2.67 31.85 -1.38
CA GLY A 489 3.07 33.24 -1.15
C GLY A 489 3.91 33.80 -2.31
N LYS A 490 3.63 35.05 -2.70
CA LYS A 490 4.39 35.70 -3.78
C LYS A 490 5.84 35.94 -3.44
N ASP A 491 6.16 35.94 -2.17
CA ASP A 491 7.47 36.13 -1.55
C ASP A 491 8.10 34.83 -1.05
N GLN A 492 7.39 33.71 -1.20
CA GLN A 492 7.91 32.40 -0.81
C GLN A 492 9.13 32.05 -1.67
N THR A 493 10.25 31.76 -1.01
CA THR A 493 11.54 31.44 -1.64
C THR A 493 11.91 29.99 -1.42
N ILE A 494 12.72 29.49 -2.32
CA ILE A 494 13.46 28.25 -2.16
C ILE A 494 14.72 28.58 -1.35
N ASP A 495 14.89 27.94 -0.22
CA ASP A 495 15.99 28.19 0.69
C ASP A 495 16.93 26.98 0.81
N GLU A 496 18.03 27.13 1.51
CA GLU A 496 18.95 26.02 1.73
C GLU A 496 18.33 24.88 2.54
N ASP A 497 17.31 25.16 3.36
CA ASP A 497 16.60 24.15 4.14
C ASP A 497 15.70 23.24 3.26
N ASP A 498 15.36 23.70 2.06
CA ASP A 498 14.65 22.92 1.05
C ASP A 498 15.56 21.96 0.27
N LEU A 499 16.86 21.96 0.56
CA LEU A 499 17.83 21.09 -0.12
C LEU A 499 18.19 19.89 0.73
N GLU A 500 18.35 18.71 0.11
CA GLU A 500 18.95 17.58 0.79
C GLU A 500 20.41 17.92 1.17
N ARG A 501 20.74 17.76 2.44
CA ARG A 501 22.05 18.06 3.00
C ARG A 501 22.86 16.83 3.39
N ASP A 502 22.20 15.68 3.52
CA ASP A 502 22.87 14.42 3.82
C ASP A 502 23.67 13.93 2.61
N GLU A 503 25.00 14.05 2.71
CA GLU A 503 25.92 13.66 1.63
C GLU A 503 25.78 12.17 1.27
N LYS A 504 25.43 11.29 2.23
CA LYS A 504 25.22 9.86 1.97
C LYS A 504 23.97 9.65 1.11
N ARG A 505 22.88 10.35 1.42
CA ARG A 505 21.66 10.31 0.62
C ARG A 505 21.88 10.89 -0.78
N ILE A 506 22.55 12.03 -0.88
CA ILE A 506 22.90 12.64 -2.17
C ILE A 506 23.73 11.66 -3.01
N ALA A 507 24.72 11.01 -2.40
CA ALA A 507 25.54 10.02 -3.08
C ALA A 507 24.72 8.82 -3.52
N TYR A 508 23.89 8.26 -2.64
CA TYR A 508 23.01 7.13 -2.93
C TYR A 508 22.06 7.40 -4.11
N TYR A 509 21.33 8.52 -4.08
CA TYR A 509 20.41 8.87 -5.16
C TYR A 509 21.13 9.28 -6.46
N THR A 510 22.34 9.84 -6.34
CA THR A 510 23.17 10.16 -7.53
C THR A 510 23.68 8.88 -8.19
N ASP A 511 24.04 7.87 -7.41
CA ASP A 511 24.43 6.56 -7.92
C ASP A 511 23.25 5.83 -8.57
N LEU A 512 22.09 5.87 -7.91
CA LEU A 512 20.88 5.20 -8.36
C LEU A 512 20.28 5.83 -9.64
N TYR A 513 20.22 7.17 -9.73
CA TYR A 513 19.51 7.89 -10.81
C TYR A 513 20.45 8.64 -11.77
N GLY A 514 21.74 8.71 -11.46
CA GLY A 514 22.79 9.24 -12.35
C GLY A 514 22.67 10.74 -12.64
N THR A 515 23.14 11.09 -13.85
CA THR A 515 23.24 12.48 -14.32
C THR A 515 21.91 13.27 -14.32
N PRO A 516 20.74 12.68 -14.67
CA PRO A 516 19.48 13.42 -14.65
C PRO A 516 19.13 13.97 -13.28
N TYR A 517 19.25 13.15 -12.23
CA TYR A 517 19.02 13.56 -10.85
C TYR A 517 20.02 14.64 -10.40
N LYS A 518 21.32 14.39 -10.61
CA LYS A 518 22.37 15.32 -10.23
C LYS A 518 22.19 16.72 -10.84
N LYS A 519 21.86 16.78 -12.15
CA LYS A 519 21.62 18.04 -12.87
C LYS A 519 20.46 18.83 -12.25
N GLN A 520 19.38 18.18 -11.87
CA GLN A 520 18.23 18.84 -11.26
C GLN A 520 18.51 19.30 -9.82
N LEU A 521 19.29 18.51 -9.07
CA LEU A 521 19.77 18.92 -7.74
C LEU A 521 20.67 20.16 -7.83
N ASP A 522 21.59 20.20 -8.78
CA ASP A 522 22.48 21.36 -8.99
C ASP A 522 21.70 22.61 -9.45
N ASP A 523 20.65 22.46 -10.28
CA ASP A 523 19.76 23.58 -10.65
C ASP A 523 19.01 24.13 -9.44
N LEU A 524 18.50 23.24 -8.57
CA LEU A 524 17.83 23.66 -7.34
C LEU A 524 18.77 24.39 -6.39
N LYS A 525 19.99 23.89 -6.19
CA LYS A 525 21.03 24.56 -5.40
C LYS A 525 21.37 25.95 -5.96
N ARG A 526 21.52 26.06 -7.27
CA ARG A 526 21.76 27.33 -7.96
C ARG A 526 20.62 28.33 -7.70
N ARG A 527 19.37 27.90 -7.78
CA ARG A 527 18.20 28.74 -7.50
C ARG A 527 18.11 29.18 -6.05
N ALA A 528 18.33 28.30 -5.09
CA ALA A 528 18.37 28.64 -3.66
C ALA A 528 19.40 29.73 -3.36
N GLN A 529 20.50 29.79 -4.11
CA GLN A 529 21.50 30.86 -4.03
C GLN A 529 21.10 32.14 -4.77
N GLY A 530 19.96 32.17 -5.48
CA GLY A 530 19.51 33.30 -6.29
C GLY A 530 20.34 33.55 -7.53
N LEU A 531 20.95 32.48 -8.09
CA LEU A 531 21.79 32.59 -9.28
C LEU A 531 21.04 32.23 -10.54
N THR A 532 21.20 33.00 -11.61
CA THR A 532 20.73 32.66 -12.95
C THR A 532 21.61 31.54 -13.55
N VAL A 533 21.19 30.96 -14.68
CA VAL A 533 21.98 29.94 -15.40
C VAL A 533 23.39 30.48 -15.77
N ASN A 534 23.51 31.80 -15.98
CA ASN A 534 24.79 32.46 -16.31
C ASN A 534 25.57 32.91 -15.05
N GLY A 535 25.15 32.56 -13.83
CA GLY A 535 25.82 32.90 -12.58
C GLY A 535 25.52 34.30 -12.06
N GLU A 536 24.66 35.09 -12.69
CA GLU A 536 24.27 36.40 -12.20
C GLU A 536 23.34 36.29 -10.99
N LYS A 537 23.55 37.09 -9.96
CA LYS A 537 22.68 37.11 -8.78
C LYS A 537 21.38 37.88 -9.07
N LYS A 538 20.24 37.19 -8.95
CA LYS A 538 18.90 37.77 -9.09
C LYS A 538 17.98 37.13 -8.05
N ASP A 539 17.58 37.86 -7.02
CA ASP A 539 16.77 37.33 -5.91
C ASP A 539 15.46 36.69 -6.38
N LYS A 540 14.88 37.14 -7.49
CA LYS A 540 13.70 36.52 -8.08
C LYS A 540 13.88 35.08 -8.54
N GLU A 541 15.10 34.61 -8.74
CA GLU A 541 15.38 33.20 -9.08
C GLU A 541 15.06 32.27 -7.91
N ARG A 542 15.05 32.78 -6.69
CA ARG A 542 14.68 32.04 -5.49
C ARG A 542 13.18 31.86 -5.31
N LEU A 543 12.35 32.70 -5.99
CA LEU A 543 10.90 32.64 -5.80
C LEU A 543 10.33 31.31 -6.27
N LEU A 544 9.60 30.62 -5.39
CA LEU A 544 9.00 29.31 -5.67
C LEU A 544 8.06 29.39 -6.89
N LEU A 545 7.24 30.44 -7.01
CA LEU A 545 6.37 30.67 -8.17
C LEU A 545 7.13 30.77 -9.50
N ASN A 546 8.39 31.19 -9.50
CA ASN A 546 9.21 31.28 -10.71
C ASN A 546 9.79 29.93 -11.17
N LEU A 547 9.60 28.86 -10.40
CA LEU A 547 9.85 27.51 -10.90
C LEU A 547 8.85 27.11 -11.99
N TYR A 548 7.63 27.68 -11.96
CA TYR A 548 6.49 27.24 -12.73
C TYR A 548 6.03 28.29 -13.76
N GLU A 549 5.66 27.83 -14.95
CA GLU A 549 5.02 28.70 -15.94
C GLU A 549 3.63 29.14 -15.45
N THR A 550 2.90 28.21 -14.83
CA THR A 550 1.59 28.46 -14.22
C THR A 550 1.66 29.40 -13.04
N GLY A 551 2.79 29.52 -12.35
CA GLY A 551 3.03 30.49 -11.27
C GLY A 551 2.92 31.95 -11.72
N LYS A 552 3.06 32.22 -13.04
CA LYS A 552 2.80 33.53 -13.62
C LYS A 552 1.32 33.77 -13.91
N MET A 553 0.49 32.74 -13.89
CA MET A 553 -0.93 32.76 -14.21
C MET A 553 -1.81 32.72 -12.97
N SER A 554 -1.37 31.99 -11.94
CA SER A 554 -2.12 31.77 -10.69
C SER A 554 -1.17 31.47 -9.54
N THR A 555 -1.60 31.82 -8.33
CA THR A 555 -0.92 31.44 -7.07
C THR A 555 -1.61 30.24 -6.40
N LEU A 556 -2.70 29.72 -6.96
CA LEU A 556 -3.44 28.60 -6.42
C LEU A 556 -2.58 27.33 -6.43
N THR A 557 -2.52 26.66 -5.28
CA THR A 557 -1.70 25.46 -5.10
C THR A 557 -2.08 24.35 -6.06
N GLU A 558 -3.39 24.08 -6.23
CA GLU A 558 -3.90 23.07 -7.16
C GLU A 558 -3.48 23.32 -8.61
N VAL A 559 -3.34 24.59 -9.01
CA VAL A 559 -2.88 24.97 -10.36
C VAL A 559 -1.39 24.63 -10.54
N LEU A 560 -0.58 24.95 -9.53
CA LEU A 560 0.86 24.63 -9.56
C LEU A 560 1.10 23.11 -9.56
N PHE A 561 0.27 22.36 -8.84
CA PHE A 561 0.38 20.88 -8.83
C PHE A 561 0.02 20.24 -10.18
N ILE A 562 -0.87 20.84 -11.00
CA ILE A 562 -1.07 20.34 -12.38
C ILE A 562 0.24 20.39 -13.16
N GLU A 563 0.94 21.52 -13.15
CA GLU A 563 2.24 21.63 -13.83
C GLU A 563 3.28 20.72 -13.18
N ARG A 564 3.32 20.68 -11.84
CA ARG A 564 4.26 19.81 -11.11
C ARG A 564 4.12 18.36 -11.53
N CYS A 565 2.92 17.81 -11.54
CA CYS A 565 2.64 16.44 -11.95
C CYS A 565 3.05 16.19 -13.41
N LEU A 566 2.71 17.10 -14.33
CA LEU A 566 3.13 16.98 -15.73
C LEU A 566 4.66 17.02 -15.90
N ARG A 567 5.36 17.78 -15.07
CA ARG A 567 6.85 17.82 -15.10
C ARG A 567 7.47 16.56 -14.51
N LEU A 568 6.90 16.00 -13.45
CA LEU A 568 7.35 14.77 -12.84
C LEU A 568 7.18 13.55 -13.76
N LEU A 569 6.11 13.52 -14.58
CA LEU A 569 5.85 12.43 -15.51
C LEU A 569 6.90 12.33 -16.62
N LYS A 570 7.27 11.11 -16.98
CA LYS A 570 7.96 10.78 -18.24
C LYS A 570 7.07 11.15 -19.44
N PRO A 571 7.63 11.37 -20.64
CA PRO A 571 6.84 11.39 -21.85
C PRO A 571 5.99 10.12 -21.98
N GLY A 572 4.69 10.27 -22.22
CA GLY A 572 3.73 9.14 -22.25
C GLY A 572 3.23 8.66 -20.89
N GLY A 573 3.78 9.15 -19.78
CA GLY A 573 3.29 8.87 -18.42
C GLY A 573 1.90 9.46 -18.19
N ARG A 574 1.18 8.91 -17.21
CA ARG A 574 -0.22 9.24 -16.95
C ARG A 574 -0.47 9.66 -15.50
N MET A 575 -1.46 10.50 -15.31
CA MET A 575 -1.84 10.96 -13.98
C MET A 575 -3.35 11.02 -13.76
N GLY A 576 -3.75 10.85 -12.50
CA GLY A 576 -5.08 11.18 -11.98
C GLY A 576 -4.92 12.23 -10.89
N ILE A 577 -5.64 13.33 -11.04
CA ILE A 577 -5.61 14.45 -10.09
C ILE A 577 -7.03 14.87 -9.72
N VAL A 578 -7.25 15.06 -8.42
CA VAL A 578 -8.50 15.63 -7.92
C VAL A 578 -8.41 17.15 -8.01
N LEU A 579 -9.36 17.78 -8.68
CA LEU A 579 -9.38 19.23 -8.88
C LEU A 579 -10.75 19.83 -8.49
N PRO A 580 -10.75 21.03 -7.92
CA PRO A 580 -11.98 21.83 -7.82
C PRO A 580 -12.58 22.05 -9.22
N GLU A 581 -13.89 21.92 -9.37
CA GLU A 581 -14.58 22.18 -10.65
C GLU A 581 -14.28 23.58 -11.20
N GLY A 582 -13.98 24.54 -10.33
CA GLY A 582 -13.56 25.89 -10.70
C GLY A 582 -12.32 25.96 -11.59
N VAL A 583 -11.40 24.99 -11.49
CA VAL A 583 -10.23 24.92 -12.39
C VAL A 583 -10.66 24.65 -13.83
N LEU A 584 -11.71 23.85 -14.01
CA LEU A 584 -12.20 23.44 -15.32
C LEU A 584 -13.16 24.47 -15.96
N ASN A 585 -13.90 25.24 -15.17
CA ASN A 585 -14.98 26.12 -15.69
C ASN A 585 -14.75 27.62 -15.48
N ASN A 586 -13.85 28.05 -14.56
CA ASN A 586 -13.61 29.47 -14.31
C ASN A 586 -12.88 30.13 -15.49
N SER A 587 -13.43 31.24 -16.00
CA SER A 587 -12.85 31.99 -17.13
C SER A 587 -11.45 32.54 -16.83
N ASN A 588 -11.17 32.92 -15.58
CA ASN A 588 -9.85 33.41 -15.15
C ASN A 588 -8.73 32.37 -15.26
N LEU A 589 -9.09 31.07 -15.26
CA LEU A 589 -8.14 29.96 -15.37
C LEU A 589 -8.06 29.37 -16.80
N GLN A 590 -8.60 30.06 -17.81
CA GLN A 590 -8.54 29.59 -19.19
C GLN A 590 -7.10 29.34 -19.65
N LYS A 591 -6.16 30.23 -19.32
CA LYS A 591 -4.74 30.06 -19.70
C LYS A 591 -4.11 28.85 -19.06
N VAL A 592 -4.54 28.48 -17.86
CA VAL A 592 -4.09 27.27 -17.17
C VAL A 592 -4.58 26.02 -17.92
N ARG A 593 -5.84 26.01 -18.37
CA ARG A 593 -6.39 24.92 -19.20
C ARG A 593 -5.65 24.80 -20.53
N GLU A 594 -5.42 25.92 -21.22
CA GLU A 594 -4.63 25.94 -22.45
C GLU A 594 -3.18 25.46 -22.24
N TYR A 595 -2.60 25.71 -21.06
CA TYR A 595 -1.28 25.21 -20.72
C TYR A 595 -1.25 23.68 -20.64
N PHE A 596 -2.15 23.06 -19.87
CA PHE A 596 -2.10 21.60 -19.70
C PHE A 596 -2.61 20.84 -20.96
N GLU A 597 -3.58 21.41 -21.70
CA GLU A 597 -3.99 20.87 -23.02
C GLU A 597 -2.85 20.90 -24.05
N GLY A 598 -1.92 21.84 -23.90
CA GLY A 598 -0.70 21.91 -24.72
C GLY A 598 0.43 20.97 -24.30
N LYS A 599 0.26 20.21 -23.24
CA LYS A 599 1.27 19.29 -22.67
C LYS A 599 0.81 17.85 -22.54
N ALA A 600 -0.50 17.63 -22.48
CA ALA A 600 -1.09 16.34 -22.20
C ALA A 600 -2.42 16.12 -22.94
N LYS A 601 -2.75 14.86 -23.19
CA LYS A 601 -4.10 14.44 -23.58
C LYS A 601 -4.96 14.23 -22.34
N LEU A 602 -6.19 14.73 -22.36
CA LEU A 602 -7.21 14.37 -21.39
C LEU A 602 -7.66 12.93 -21.69
N ILE A 603 -7.63 12.07 -20.67
CA ILE A 603 -8.01 10.65 -20.76
C ILE A 603 -9.47 10.47 -20.37
N LEU A 604 -9.86 11.08 -19.25
CA LEU A 604 -11.18 11.03 -18.68
C LEU A 604 -11.38 12.24 -17.77
N ILE A 605 -12.59 12.81 -17.78
CA ILE A 605 -13.04 13.75 -16.75
C ILE A 605 -14.29 13.15 -16.09
N CYS A 606 -14.24 12.92 -14.78
CA CYS A 606 -15.37 12.43 -14.01
C CYS A 606 -15.78 13.46 -12.96
N SER A 607 -16.95 14.08 -13.14
CA SER A 607 -17.54 14.99 -12.16
C SER A 607 -18.22 14.16 -11.06
N ILE A 608 -17.82 14.37 -9.82
CA ILE A 608 -18.37 13.67 -8.65
C ILE A 608 -19.16 14.63 -7.75
N PRO A 609 -20.10 14.12 -6.92
CA PRO A 609 -20.91 14.98 -6.07
C PRO A 609 -20.05 15.66 -4.99
N GLN A 610 -20.48 16.85 -4.59
CA GLN A 610 -19.82 17.65 -3.55
C GLN A 610 -19.75 16.90 -2.21
N ASP A 611 -20.73 16.06 -1.93
CA ASP A 611 -20.91 15.31 -0.70
C ASP A 611 -19.70 14.42 -0.34
N VAL A 612 -18.99 13.96 -1.33
CA VAL A 612 -17.84 13.06 -1.20
C VAL A 612 -16.73 13.64 -0.30
N PHE A 613 -16.51 14.95 -0.37
CA PHE A 613 -15.46 15.63 0.38
C PHE A 613 -15.97 16.50 1.55
N ILE A 614 -17.27 16.62 1.77
CA ILE A 614 -17.83 17.41 2.88
C ILE A 614 -17.33 16.86 4.23
N LYS A 615 -17.31 15.53 4.40
CA LYS A 615 -16.81 14.92 5.61
C LYS A 615 -15.32 15.17 5.85
N ALA A 616 -14.57 15.33 4.78
CA ALA A 616 -13.16 15.71 4.83
C ALA A 616 -12.97 17.24 5.01
N GLY A 617 -14.05 18.04 5.06
CA GLY A 617 -14.03 19.48 5.31
C GLY A 617 -14.05 20.37 4.06
N ALA A 618 -14.03 19.79 2.86
CA ALA A 618 -14.10 20.58 1.62
C ALA A 618 -15.54 20.87 1.22
N THR A 619 -15.83 22.15 0.96
CA THR A 619 -17.15 22.62 0.52
C THR A 619 -17.22 22.82 -1.01
N VAL A 620 -16.18 22.46 -1.73
CA VAL A 620 -16.04 22.63 -3.17
C VAL A 620 -16.41 21.35 -3.88
N LYS A 621 -17.15 21.46 -4.99
CA LYS A 621 -17.45 20.32 -5.87
C LYS A 621 -16.19 19.90 -6.61
N PRO A 622 -15.75 18.63 -6.48
CA PRO A 622 -14.54 18.14 -7.13
C PRO A 622 -14.84 17.47 -8.48
N SER A 623 -13.80 17.39 -9.29
CA SER A 623 -13.74 16.57 -10.50
C SER A 623 -12.48 15.74 -10.49
N LEU A 624 -12.57 14.48 -10.92
CA LEU A 624 -11.44 13.60 -11.13
C LEU A 624 -10.96 13.77 -12.56
N VAL A 625 -9.74 14.24 -12.74
CA VAL A 625 -9.18 14.56 -14.06
C VAL A 625 -8.00 13.64 -14.34
N PHE A 626 -8.11 12.93 -15.45
CA PHE A 626 -7.06 12.00 -15.88
C PHE A 626 -6.40 12.51 -17.14
N MET A 627 -5.07 12.51 -17.16
CA MET A 627 -4.27 13.03 -18.25
C MET A 627 -3.12 12.08 -18.57
N LYS A 628 -2.73 12.06 -19.85
CA LYS A 628 -1.51 11.43 -20.33
C LYS A 628 -0.61 12.51 -20.89
N LYS A 629 0.60 12.64 -20.33
CA LYS A 629 1.62 13.56 -20.89
C LYS A 629 1.93 13.14 -22.32
N PHE A 630 2.09 14.10 -23.23
CA PHE A 630 2.47 13.80 -24.59
C PHE A 630 3.73 12.97 -24.65
N THR A 631 3.77 12.00 -25.59
CA THR A 631 5.02 11.41 -26.01
C THR A 631 5.83 12.43 -26.81
N ASP A 632 7.11 12.17 -27.04
CA ASP A 632 7.94 13.06 -27.86
C ASP A 632 7.39 13.25 -29.28
N GLU A 633 6.75 12.23 -29.83
CA GLU A 633 6.10 12.25 -31.15
C GLU A 633 4.84 13.09 -31.12
N GLU A 634 3.98 12.88 -30.10
CA GLU A 634 2.75 13.64 -29.91
C GLU A 634 3.06 15.13 -29.69
N GLU A 635 4.10 15.45 -28.90
CA GLU A 635 4.53 16.84 -28.67
C GLU A 635 5.04 17.49 -29.97
N LYS A 636 5.84 16.78 -30.76
CA LYS A 636 6.29 17.25 -32.07
C LYS A 636 5.12 17.51 -33.03
N GLN A 637 4.16 16.59 -33.09
CA GLN A 637 2.94 16.71 -33.88
C GLN A 637 2.14 17.95 -33.44
N TYR A 638 1.82 18.06 -32.17
CA TYR A 638 1.07 19.18 -31.59
C TYR A 638 1.75 20.51 -31.91
N ARG A 639 3.04 20.65 -31.63
CA ARG A 639 3.83 21.85 -31.93
C ARG A 639 3.79 22.22 -33.43
N SER A 640 3.83 21.21 -34.31
CA SER A 640 3.73 21.43 -35.77
C SER A 640 2.36 21.98 -36.15
N VAL A 641 1.28 21.42 -35.57
CA VAL A 641 -0.11 21.88 -35.80
C VAL A 641 -0.29 23.32 -35.31
N VAL A 642 0.16 23.62 -34.08
CA VAL A 642 0.10 24.97 -33.50
C VAL A 642 0.85 25.95 -34.34
N ARG A 643 2.06 25.61 -34.83
CA ARG A 643 2.85 26.50 -35.70
C ARG A 643 2.15 26.77 -37.03
N LYS A 644 1.56 25.73 -37.66
CA LYS A 644 0.79 25.90 -38.91
C LYS A 644 -0.43 26.78 -38.69
N ALA A 645 -1.21 26.56 -37.65
CA ALA A 645 -2.36 27.36 -37.27
C ALA A 645 -1.96 28.81 -37.04
N ARG A 646 -0.89 29.06 -36.28
CA ARG A 646 -0.35 30.41 -36.01
C ARG A 646 0.06 31.09 -37.31
N ASN A 647 0.83 30.47 -38.17
CA ASN A 647 1.26 31.05 -39.44
C ASN A 647 0.07 31.43 -40.33
N THR A 648 -0.97 30.59 -40.36
CA THR A 648 -2.21 30.88 -41.13
C THR A 648 -2.93 32.08 -40.60
N VAL A 649 -3.12 32.17 -39.29
CA VAL A 649 -3.84 33.28 -38.64
C VAL A 649 -3.01 34.57 -38.65
N ASP A 650 -1.68 34.46 -38.41
CA ASP A 650 -0.78 35.62 -38.47
C ASP A 650 -0.78 36.25 -39.88
N ALA A 651 -0.70 35.41 -40.93
CA ALA A 651 -0.78 35.91 -42.32
C ALA A 651 -2.12 36.62 -42.60
N LYS A 652 -3.24 36.11 -42.04
CA LYS A 652 -4.56 36.73 -42.21
C LYS A 652 -4.66 38.12 -41.57
N TYR A 653 -4.13 38.28 -40.35
CA TYR A 653 -4.22 39.50 -39.57
C TYR A 653 -3.03 40.46 -39.74
N ALA A 654 -1.97 40.06 -40.46
CA ALA A 654 -0.81 40.91 -40.74
C ALA A 654 -1.17 42.27 -41.38
N PRO A 655 -2.10 42.36 -42.38
CA PRO A 655 -2.51 43.63 -42.94
C PRO A 655 -3.16 44.56 -41.92
N GLU A 656 -4.07 44.01 -41.07
CA GLU A 656 -4.80 44.80 -40.06
C GLU A 656 -3.86 45.33 -38.97
N ILE A 657 -2.88 44.49 -38.54
CA ILE A 657 -1.85 44.92 -37.58
C ILE A 657 -0.95 45.99 -38.19
N LYS A 658 -0.59 45.85 -39.48
CA LYS A 658 0.21 46.85 -40.18
C LYS A 658 -0.51 48.17 -40.27
N GLU A 659 -1.79 48.18 -40.67
CA GLU A 659 -2.61 49.40 -40.74
C GLU A 659 -2.74 50.05 -39.35
N LEU A 660 -2.92 49.27 -38.27
CA LEU A 660 -2.96 49.77 -36.91
C LEU A 660 -1.65 50.44 -36.49
N ASN A 661 -0.49 49.83 -36.85
CA ASN A 661 0.83 50.36 -36.57
C ASN A 661 1.07 51.66 -37.35
N ASP A 662 0.77 51.68 -38.65
CA ASP A 662 0.92 52.85 -39.52
C ASP A 662 0.04 54.01 -39.04
N ALA A 663 -1.21 53.74 -38.58
CA ALA A 663 -2.10 54.74 -37.99
C ALA A 663 -1.56 55.30 -36.65
N TYR A 664 -0.89 54.45 -35.84
CA TYR A 664 -0.26 54.92 -34.61
C TYR A 664 0.97 55.77 -34.90
N GLU A 665 1.81 55.40 -35.85
CA GLU A 665 2.99 56.19 -36.30
C GLU A 665 2.58 57.51 -36.93
N ARG A 666 1.51 57.54 -37.71
CA ARG A 666 0.96 58.78 -38.29
C ARG A 666 0.24 59.67 -37.27
N LYS A 667 0.23 59.24 -35.97
CA LYS A 667 -0.45 59.93 -34.86
C LYS A 667 -1.98 60.09 -35.02
N GLU A 668 -2.59 59.25 -35.86
CA GLU A 668 -4.06 59.19 -35.99
C GLU A 668 -4.64 58.57 -34.70
N ILE A 669 -3.95 57.68 -34.06
CA ILE A 669 -4.25 57.18 -32.73
C ILE A 669 -3.37 57.94 -31.72
N LYS A 670 -3.97 58.89 -31.01
CA LYS A 670 -3.26 59.79 -30.09
C LYS A 670 -2.85 59.14 -28.76
N HIS A 671 -3.56 58.12 -28.32
CA HIS A 671 -3.32 57.51 -27.00
C HIS A 671 -2.84 56.07 -27.14
N LYS A 672 -1.71 55.78 -26.51
CA LYS A 672 -1.10 54.43 -26.46
C LYS A 672 -2.07 53.39 -25.87
N SER A 673 -2.95 53.80 -24.95
CA SER A 673 -3.99 52.90 -24.37
C SER A 673 -4.99 52.41 -25.43
N VAL A 674 -5.39 53.28 -26.36
CA VAL A 674 -6.31 52.96 -27.47
C VAL A 674 -5.63 51.98 -28.45
N TYR A 675 -4.38 52.27 -28.81
CA TYR A 675 -3.57 51.38 -29.65
C TYR A 675 -3.47 50.00 -29.00
N ASN A 676 -3.06 49.91 -27.72
CA ASN A 676 -2.92 48.66 -26.99
C ASN A 676 -4.27 47.90 -26.87
N SER A 677 -5.40 48.63 -26.71
CA SER A 677 -6.73 48.01 -26.66
C SER A 677 -7.09 47.34 -27.98
N LYS A 678 -6.87 48.03 -29.11
CA LYS A 678 -7.13 47.48 -30.45
C LYS A 678 -6.20 46.30 -30.78
N LEU A 679 -4.92 46.44 -30.44
CA LEU A 679 -3.97 45.33 -30.62
C LEU A 679 -4.40 44.07 -29.81
N LYS A 680 -4.83 44.27 -28.58
CA LYS A 680 -5.35 43.18 -27.72
C LYS A 680 -6.63 42.57 -28.31
N GLU A 681 -7.50 43.35 -28.92
CA GLU A 681 -8.70 42.83 -29.58
C GLU A 681 -8.34 41.95 -30.78
N ILE A 682 -7.39 42.41 -31.62
CA ILE A 682 -6.89 41.59 -32.76
C ILE A 682 -6.23 40.27 -32.22
N GLU A 683 -5.40 40.37 -31.21
CA GLU A 683 -4.78 39.17 -30.60
C GLU A 683 -5.82 38.20 -30.05
N THR A 684 -6.93 38.70 -29.45
CA THR A 684 -8.02 37.85 -28.98
C THR A 684 -8.71 37.14 -30.15
N LYS A 685 -9.01 37.86 -31.24
CA LYS A 685 -9.57 37.26 -32.47
C LYS A 685 -8.65 36.19 -33.05
N LYS A 686 -7.34 36.48 -33.09
CA LYS A 686 -6.32 35.51 -33.55
C LYS A 686 -6.36 34.22 -32.72
N GLN A 687 -6.41 34.34 -31.38
CA GLN A 687 -6.49 33.17 -30.49
C GLN A 687 -7.76 32.36 -30.70
N GLU A 688 -8.92 33.04 -30.87
CA GLU A 688 -10.20 32.38 -31.15
C GLU A 688 -10.18 31.62 -32.47
N GLU A 689 -9.58 32.17 -33.52
CA GLU A 689 -9.46 31.50 -34.83
C GLU A 689 -8.42 30.39 -34.86
N MET A 690 -7.38 30.45 -33.99
CA MET A 690 -6.40 29.39 -33.90
C MET A 690 -7.00 28.11 -33.32
N LYS A 691 -7.93 28.19 -32.35
CA LYS A 691 -8.50 27.05 -31.65
C LYS A 691 -9.10 26.00 -32.57
N PRO A 692 -10.03 26.33 -33.50
CA PRO A 692 -10.58 25.32 -34.42
C PRO A 692 -9.54 24.72 -35.37
N LEU A 693 -8.50 25.47 -35.75
CA LEU A 693 -7.44 24.98 -36.61
C LEU A 693 -6.55 23.97 -35.87
N ILE A 694 -6.25 24.26 -34.60
CA ILE A 694 -5.49 23.35 -33.76
C ILE A 694 -6.31 22.07 -33.52
N LYS A 695 -7.59 22.22 -33.16
CA LYS A 695 -8.47 21.06 -32.94
C LYS A 695 -8.58 20.18 -34.17
N LYS A 696 -8.73 20.76 -35.36
CA LYS A 696 -8.77 20.01 -36.63
C LYS A 696 -7.49 19.25 -36.93
N GLY A 697 -6.33 19.78 -36.51
CA GLY A 697 -5.03 19.17 -36.76
C GLY A 697 -4.56 18.17 -35.68
N PHE A 698 -5.11 18.28 -34.48
CA PHE A 698 -4.77 17.43 -33.34
C PHE A 698 -6.05 17.18 -32.51
N ASP A 699 -6.86 16.25 -32.95
CA ASP A 699 -8.13 15.89 -32.33
C ASP A 699 -8.06 14.48 -31.76
N TYR A 700 -8.72 14.27 -30.62
CA TYR A 700 -8.87 13.00 -29.96
C TYR A 700 -10.14 13.00 -29.10
N PRO A 701 -10.79 11.82 -28.89
CA PRO A 701 -11.96 11.73 -28.04
C PRO A 701 -11.59 11.90 -26.57
N VAL A 702 -12.44 12.61 -25.81
CA VAL A 702 -12.31 12.77 -24.36
C VAL A 702 -13.57 12.24 -23.70
N PRO A 703 -13.52 11.06 -23.06
CA PRO A 703 -14.62 10.56 -22.25
C PRO A 703 -14.94 11.52 -21.08
N ILE A 704 -16.22 11.77 -20.88
CA ILE A 704 -16.71 12.59 -19.76
C ILE A 704 -17.80 11.81 -19.03
N ALA A 705 -17.66 11.66 -17.73
CA ALA A 705 -18.64 11.04 -16.86
C ALA A 705 -19.12 12.01 -15.79
N LYS A 706 -20.36 11.83 -15.35
CA LYS A 706 -20.93 12.52 -14.19
C LYS A 706 -21.63 11.47 -13.34
N VAL A 707 -21.29 11.41 -12.07
CA VAL A 707 -21.94 10.54 -11.10
C VAL A 707 -22.65 11.37 -10.02
N ASP A 708 -23.80 10.88 -9.58
CA ASP A 708 -24.57 11.52 -8.51
C ASP A 708 -24.35 10.80 -7.16
N LYS A 709 -23.77 9.59 -7.17
CA LYS A 709 -23.42 8.81 -5.99
C LYS A 709 -22.03 8.15 -6.19
N ALA A 710 -21.14 8.39 -5.25
CA ALA A 710 -19.76 7.90 -5.30
C ALA A 710 -19.39 6.99 -4.10
N GLY A 711 -20.33 6.20 -3.63
CA GLY A 711 -20.11 5.21 -2.57
C GLY A 711 -20.08 5.74 -1.14
N ILE A 712 -20.19 7.06 -0.95
CA ILE A 712 -20.14 7.68 0.38
C ILE A 712 -21.16 8.81 0.50
N THR A 713 -21.85 8.88 1.66
CA THR A 713 -22.79 9.96 1.99
C THR A 713 -22.11 11.14 2.68
N THR A 714 -22.79 12.27 2.80
CA THR A 714 -22.35 13.47 3.57
C THR A 714 -21.95 13.14 5.02
N THR A 715 -22.60 12.15 5.63
CA THR A 715 -22.31 11.67 7.00
C THR A 715 -21.20 10.63 7.02
N GLY A 716 -20.74 10.18 5.83
CA GLY A 716 -19.70 9.16 5.63
C GLY A 716 -20.19 7.73 5.82
N GLY A 717 -21.50 7.51 5.71
CA GLY A 717 -22.06 6.17 5.54
C GLY A 717 -21.91 5.68 4.09
N GLU A 718 -22.10 4.40 3.87
CA GLU A 718 -22.09 3.79 2.55
C GLU A 718 -23.36 4.18 1.76
N CYS A 719 -23.23 4.32 0.46
CA CYS A 719 -24.33 4.47 -0.50
C CYS A 719 -23.94 3.81 -1.81
N ASP A 720 -24.85 3.82 -2.79
CA ASP A 720 -24.56 3.32 -4.14
C ASP A 720 -23.31 3.98 -4.71
N ASN A 721 -22.54 3.21 -5.51
CA ASN A 721 -21.28 3.67 -6.07
C ASN A 721 -21.28 3.54 -7.60
N GLU A 722 -21.69 4.60 -8.27
CA GLU A 722 -21.75 4.69 -9.74
C GLU A 722 -20.36 4.79 -10.39
N LEU A 723 -19.29 5.04 -9.59
CA LEU A 723 -17.91 5.02 -10.11
C LEU A 723 -17.53 3.63 -10.66
N LYS A 724 -18.14 2.56 -10.15
CA LYS A 724 -17.93 1.20 -10.67
C LYS A 724 -18.41 1.05 -12.11
N ASP A 725 -19.54 1.64 -12.45
CA ASP A 725 -20.09 1.58 -13.80
C ASP A 725 -19.23 2.40 -14.77
N VAL A 726 -18.81 3.60 -14.35
CA VAL A 726 -17.84 4.43 -15.11
C VAL A 726 -16.54 3.68 -15.36
N LEU A 727 -16.02 2.95 -14.36
CA LEU A 727 -14.81 2.14 -14.51
C LEU A 727 -14.97 1.04 -15.55
N LEU A 728 -16.11 0.32 -15.53
CA LEU A 728 -16.39 -0.74 -16.50
C LEU A 728 -16.47 -0.17 -17.92
N GLU A 729 -17.21 0.92 -18.12
CA GLU A 729 -17.33 1.59 -19.42
C GLU A 729 -15.95 2.11 -19.90
N PHE A 730 -15.16 2.70 -19.01
CA PHE A 730 -13.81 3.16 -19.36
C PHE A 730 -12.87 2.01 -19.75
N ARG A 731 -12.93 0.87 -19.04
CA ARG A 731 -12.15 -0.33 -19.39
C ARG A 731 -12.50 -0.86 -20.77
N MET A 732 -13.79 -0.91 -21.12
CA MET A 732 -14.24 -1.28 -22.46
C MET A 732 -13.70 -0.29 -23.50
N TYR A 733 -13.84 1.00 -23.26
CA TYR A 733 -13.32 2.06 -24.14
C TYR A 733 -11.80 1.95 -24.32
N ASN A 734 -11.04 1.76 -23.25
CA ASN A 734 -9.58 1.65 -23.29
C ASN A 734 -9.10 0.35 -23.98
N THR A 735 -9.89 -0.72 -23.95
CA THR A 735 -9.60 -1.96 -24.69
C THR A 735 -9.71 -1.75 -26.19
N GLU A 736 -10.71 -1.00 -26.64
CA GLU A 736 -10.89 -0.67 -28.06
C GLU A 736 -9.92 0.43 -28.54
N ASN A 737 -9.55 1.34 -27.63
CA ASN A 737 -8.71 2.51 -27.90
C ASN A 737 -7.58 2.63 -26.88
N PRO A 738 -6.52 1.80 -26.96
CA PRO A 738 -5.45 1.79 -25.97
C PRO A 738 -4.80 3.16 -25.81
N LEU A 739 -4.95 3.77 -24.64
CA LEU A 739 -4.46 5.11 -24.34
C LEU A 739 -2.99 5.12 -23.93
N TRP A 740 -2.50 4.01 -23.38
CA TRP A 740 -1.09 3.79 -23.06
C TRP A 740 -0.71 2.32 -23.29
N HIS A 741 0.56 2.10 -23.53
CA HIS A 741 1.11 0.74 -23.58
C HIS A 741 1.32 0.23 -22.17
N LYS A 742 0.87 -0.99 -21.88
CA LYS A 742 1.15 -1.65 -20.62
C LYS A 742 2.63 -2.07 -20.65
N SER A 743 3.46 -1.37 -19.88
CA SER A 743 4.86 -1.73 -19.67
C SER A 743 4.98 -2.71 -18.52
N THR A 744 4.42 -3.91 -18.66
CA THR A 744 4.71 -4.97 -17.72
C THR A 744 6.13 -5.48 -17.95
N PRO A 745 6.94 -5.68 -16.89
CA PRO A 745 8.13 -6.47 -17.00
C PRO A 745 7.72 -7.84 -17.59
N ASN A 746 8.31 -8.21 -18.69
CA ASN A 746 8.07 -9.51 -19.28
C ASN A 746 8.97 -10.51 -18.54
N TRP A 747 8.53 -10.89 -17.32
CA TRP A 747 9.21 -11.93 -16.57
C TRP A 747 9.01 -13.27 -17.28
N ASP A 748 10.11 -13.84 -17.75
CA ASP A 748 10.12 -15.22 -18.21
C ASP A 748 10.71 -16.12 -17.12
N TYR A 749 9.94 -17.12 -16.73
CA TYR A 749 10.37 -18.11 -15.77
C TYR A 749 10.64 -19.43 -16.48
N SER A 750 11.81 -19.97 -16.26
CA SER A 750 12.18 -21.31 -16.75
C SER A 750 12.68 -22.17 -15.59
N MET A 751 12.63 -23.47 -15.76
CA MET A 751 13.12 -24.45 -14.79
C MET A 751 14.15 -25.31 -15.48
N ASN A 752 15.33 -25.40 -14.86
CA ASN A 752 16.41 -26.28 -15.35
C ASN A 752 16.22 -27.73 -14.88
N ASP A 753 17.14 -28.64 -15.28
CA ASP A 753 17.08 -30.05 -14.92
C ASP A 753 17.30 -30.31 -13.41
N ASP A 754 17.95 -29.38 -12.71
CA ASP A 754 18.16 -29.43 -11.25
C ASP A 754 16.99 -28.83 -10.45
N LEU A 755 15.86 -28.55 -11.10
CA LEU A 755 14.65 -27.90 -10.52
C LEU A 755 14.91 -26.49 -9.98
N ARG A 756 15.93 -25.80 -10.47
CA ARG A 756 16.15 -24.39 -10.14
C ARG A 756 15.35 -23.50 -11.06
N ILE A 757 14.62 -22.58 -10.46
CA ILE A 757 13.85 -21.57 -11.20
C ILE A 757 14.77 -20.43 -11.58
N ILE A 758 14.71 -20.08 -12.84
CA ILE A 758 15.43 -18.97 -13.45
C ILE A 758 14.40 -17.93 -13.86
N ARG A 759 14.53 -16.73 -13.31
CA ARG A 759 13.79 -15.55 -13.77
C ARG A 759 14.66 -14.78 -14.74
N SER A 760 14.15 -14.46 -15.89
CA SER A 760 14.79 -13.59 -16.85
C SER A 760 13.86 -12.48 -17.31
N ASP A 761 14.45 -11.32 -17.57
CA ASP A 761 13.85 -10.26 -18.35
C ASP A 761 14.73 -10.00 -19.59
N ASN A 762 14.43 -8.95 -20.36
CA ASN A 762 15.20 -8.60 -21.53
C ASN A 762 16.66 -8.17 -21.22
N THR A 763 17.04 -8.04 -19.94
CA THR A 763 18.31 -7.46 -19.49
C THR A 763 19.09 -8.34 -18.54
N ASN A 764 18.42 -9.15 -17.70
CA ASN A 764 19.04 -9.92 -16.62
C ASN A 764 18.46 -11.33 -16.48
N THR A 765 19.32 -12.26 -16.07
CA THR A 765 18.93 -13.63 -15.71
C THR A 765 19.36 -13.92 -14.28
N VAL A 766 18.42 -14.32 -13.45
CA VAL A 766 18.63 -14.55 -12.02
C VAL A 766 18.11 -15.93 -11.63
N PHE A 767 18.89 -16.66 -10.81
CA PHE A 767 18.41 -17.87 -10.13
C PHE A 767 17.67 -17.47 -8.88
N LEU A 768 16.45 -17.96 -8.69
CA LEU A 768 15.71 -17.75 -7.47
C LEU A 768 16.32 -18.57 -6.32
N GLU A 769 16.32 -18.01 -5.12
CA GLU A 769 16.79 -18.68 -3.91
C GLU A 769 15.77 -19.71 -3.40
N GLU A 770 16.26 -20.77 -2.70
CA GLU A 770 15.43 -21.84 -2.10
C GLU A 770 14.87 -21.44 -0.73
#